data_000afc22789cfce7e0ed4561b04dd6db
#
_entry.id   000afc22789cfce7e0ed4561b04dd6db
#
_cell.length_a   1.000
_cell.length_b   1.000
_cell.length_c   1.000
_cell.angle_alpha   90.00
_cell.angle_beta   90.00
_cell.angle_gamma   90.00
#
_symmetry.space_group_name_H-M   'P 1'
#
loop_
_entity.id
_entity.type
_entity.pdbx_description
1 polymer ?
#
loop_
_entity_poly.entity_id
_entity_poly.type
_entity_poly.pdbx_seq_one_letter_code
_entity_poly.pdbx_strand_id
1 'polypeptide(L)'
;MTLLTVFRFALAGVSLASIARSDATTSSADWPVYLGGKERSLYSSLTQINRTNVSRLEVAWTYDTGDTDEYQANNLVVGGVLYTPSPTRKVIALDAATGKELWKWDPASERADRGRARQRGLVYWQNENGGERRLFTGVGQQLYALDPKTGQLIREFGENGSVNLESGLTTPGVIYRDILILGGLGGRGAIRAFDVRTGKLRWIFHLIPRPGEVGYDTWPKEAWKTATGAMPWCGQSLDEKRGIVYVATKTAEPDFYGGARHGMNLFANSVVALEAATGKRLWHFQIVHHDLLDKDLPCPPVLLTVTHKGKKIDAVAQGTKHGLLFVFNRVTGEPLWPIEERPVPQSDLRGEQAWPTQPFPSKPAPLMRQRYTEADASNLSPETQQMTLDRIRASPNFGPFPAPSLNETVMFPGFDGGMEWGGGAVDPAGVYYVNVNEIPWLLQMVETRRPDGTPLPRGERDYLVHCAACHGIDRKGLPAAGFPSLLDIEKRRTSAEIAHITRNGFGRMPAFDKIPEPQREALLAYVLGQPAASASGRPDEASAKKSNDKTPPYAFGGFRRWTDQAGYPAINPPWGTLNAVDLNTGELKWKVPLGEYRELSAKGIPPTGTENYGGPVATAGGLLFIAATADETIRAFDQTTGKILWQAPLPFGGNATPSTYAVAGRQYVVISAGGGKSGRPAGGMIVAFALPSP
;
A
#
# COMPACT_ATOMS: atom_id res chain seq x y z
N MET A 1 37.33 -4.37 -94.38
CA MET A 1 38.26 -4.53 -93.30
C MET A 1 38.09 -3.34 -92.35
N THR A 2 37.30 -3.51 -91.33
CA THR A 2 36.90 -2.43 -90.43
C THR A 2 37.38 -2.75 -89.03
N LEU A 3 38.25 -1.87 -88.51
CA LEU A 3 38.72 -1.96 -87.09
C LEU A 3 37.61 -1.49 -86.18
N LEU A 4 37.26 -2.31 -85.16
CA LEU A 4 36.44 -1.92 -84.00
C LEU A 4 37.36 -1.53 -82.86
N THR A 5 37.26 -0.27 -82.44
CA THR A 5 37.90 0.28 -81.24
C THR A 5 36.96 0.09 -80.06
N VAL A 6 37.39 -0.65 -79.07
CA VAL A 6 36.66 -0.89 -77.81
C VAL A 6 37.07 0.17 -76.78
N PHE A 7 36.13 1.06 -76.43
CA PHE A 7 36.25 1.96 -75.25
C PHE A 7 35.89 1.21 -73.97
N ARG A 8 36.83 1.10 -73.05
CA ARG A 8 36.56 0.67 -71.66
C ARG A 8 36.15 1.87 -70.83
N PHE A 9 34.91 1.86 -70.32
CA PHE A 9 34.49 2.74 -69.25
C PHE A 9 34.80 2.11 -67.89
N ALA A 10 35.60 2.81 -67.07
CA ALA A 10 35.82 2.46 -65.68
C ALA A 10 34.65 2.99 -64.87
N LEU A 11 33.81 2.11 -64.31
CA LEU A 11 32.83 2.44 -63.29
C LEU A 11 33.53 2.56 -61.93
N ALA A 12 33.62 3.78 -61.40
CA ALA A 12 33.97 4.00 -60.01
C ALA A 12 32.81 3.56 -59.13
N GLY A 13 32.92 2.45 -58.43
CA GLY A 13 31.97 1.98 -57.46
C GLY A 13 31.99 2.86 -56.22
N VAL A 14 30.97 3.70 -56.04
CA VAL A 14 30.69 4.38 -54.77
C VAL A 14 30.08 3.33 -53.85
N SER A 15 30.85 2.85 -52.91
CA SER A 15 30.39 2.00 -51.82
C SER A 15 29.52 2.84 -50.86
N LEU A 16 28.22 2.77 -50.97
CA LEU A 16 27.28 3.21 -49.94
C LEU A 16 27.40 2.24 -48.75
N ALA A 17 28.18 2.63 -47.78
CA ALA A 17 28.10 2.02 -46.44
C ALA A 17 26.70 2.32 -45.90
N SER A 18 25.79 1.37 -46.02
CA SER A 18 24.55 1.34 -45.28
C SER A 18 24.91 1.22 -43.77
N ILE A 19 24.84 2.35 -43.07
CA ILE A 19 24.78 2.38 -41.62
C ILE A 19 23.47 1.67 -41.29
N ALA A 20 23.57 0.36 -41.00
CA ALA A 20 22.53 -0.37 -40.33
C ALA A 20 22.35 0.31 -38.95
N ARG A 21 21.34 1.18 -38.83
CA ARG A 21 20.77 1.50 -37.55
C ARG A 21 20.27 0.16 -37.01
N SER A 22 20.99 -0.40 -36.08
CA SER A 22 20.45 -1.40 -35.21
C SER A 22 19.26 -0.74 -34.54
N ASP A 23 18.04 -1.18 -34.86
CA ASP A 23 16.90 -1.05 -33.98
C ASP A 23 17.35 -1.68 -32.66
N ALA A 24 17.81 -0.83 -31.77
CA ALA A 24 18.00 -1.20 -30.40
C ALA A 24 16.62 -1.57 -29.89
N THR A 25 16.28 -2.86 -29.97
CA THR A 25 15.33 -3.44 -29.04
C THR A 25 15.73 -2.90 -27.68
N THR A 26 14.91 -2.03 -27.10
CA THR A 26 15.08 -1.55 -25.75
C THR A 26 15.14 -2.78 -24.87
N SER A 27 16.37 -3.29 -24.62
CA SER A 27 16.61 -4.15 -23.49
C SER A 27 16.06 -3.35 -22.31
N SER A 28 15.28 -3.97 -21.43
CA SER A 28 14.58 -3.30 -20.32
C SER A 28 15.58 -2.70 -19.32
N ALA A 29 16.33 -1.71 -19.79
CA ALA A 29 17.29 -0.96 -18.99
C ALA A 29 16.59 0.04 -18.08
N ASP A 30 15.36 0.39 -18.38
CA ASP A 30 14.54 1.36 -17.67
C ASP A 30 13.63 0.69 -16.62
N TRP A 31 13.07 1.52 -15.71
CA TRP A 31 12.01 1.18 -14.77
C TRP A 31 10.83 2.15 -14.98
N PRO A 32 10.14 2.07 -16.13
CA PRO A 32 9.24 3.14 -16.58
C PRO A 32 7.86 3.10 -15.94
N VAL A 33 7.53 2.02 -15.22
CA VAL A 33 6.22 1.80 -14.62
C VAL A 33 6.37 1.48 -13.13
N TYR A 34 5.49 2.04 -12.33
CA TYR A 34 5.39 1.76 -10.89
C TYR A 34 5.34 0.24 -10.64
N LEU A 35 6.18 -0.25 -9.71
CA LEU A 35 6.35 -1.65 -9.38
C LEU A 35 6.79 -2.54 -10.57
N GLY A 36 7.63 -1.99 -11.46
CA GLY A 36 8.38 -2.74 -12.47
C GLY A 36 7.66 -3.02 -13.78
N GLY A 37 6.35 -2.90 -13.82
CA GLY A 37 5.57 -3.16 -15.04
C GLY A 37 4.08 -2.96 -14.81
N LYS A 38 3.30 -2.98 -15.87
CA LYS A 38 1.82 -2.92 -15.78
C LYS A 38 1.26 -4.17 -15.09
N GLU A 39 1.96 -5.28 -15.16
CA GLU A 39 1.69 -6.56 -14.49
C GLU A 39 2.00 -6.55 -12.99
N ARG A 40 2.74 -5.55 -12.51
CA ARG A 40 3.23 -5.44 -11.13
C ARG A 40 4.13 -6.60 -10.72
N SER A 41 4.92 -7.13 -11.66
CA SER A 41 5.77 -8.31 -11.43
C SER A 41 6.98 -8.04 -10.55
N LEU A 42 7.38 -6.78 -10.34
CA LEU A 42 8.58 -6.42 -9.58
C LEU A 42 9.81 -7.21 -10.01
N TYR A 43 9.93 -7.44 -11.32
CA TYR A 43 11.01 -8.22 -11.94
C TYR A 43 11.76 -7.38 -12.95
N SER A 44 13.08 -7.56 -12.97
CA SER A 44 13.99 -6.99 -13.97
C SER A 44 14.79 -8.07 -14.67
N SER A 45 14.92 -7.96 -15.98
CA SER A 45 15.77 -8.87 -16.80
C SER A 45 17.28 -8.54 -16.71
N LEU A 46 17.69 -7.53 -15.96
CA LEU A 46 19.08 -7.14 -15.77
C LEU A 46 19.87 -8.22 -15.02
N THR A 47 21.12 -8.47 -15.47
CA THR A 47 22.00 -9.53 -14.97
C THR A 47 23.39 -9.07 -14.55
N GLN A 48 23.74 -7.79 -14.78
CA GLN A 48 25.08 -7.29 -14.46
C GLN A 48 25.39 -7.44 -12.97
N ILE A 49 24.42 -7.11 -12.09
CA ILE A 49 24.50 -7.44 -10.68
C ILE A 49 23.89 -8.82 -10.49
N ASN A 50 24.69 -9.76 -9.99
CA ASN A 50 24.32 -11.17 -9.86
C ASN A 50 24.94 -11.81 -8.62
N ARG A 51 24.65 -13.10 -8.39
CA ARG A 51 25.09 -13.86 -7.22
C ARG A 51 26.60 -13.83 -6.97
N THR A 52 27.42 -13.71 -8.02
CA THR A 52 28.89 -13.81 -7.91
C THR A 52 29.56 -12.48 -7.57
N ASN A 53 28.88 -11.35 -7.81
CA ASN A 53 29.47 -10.02 -7.66
C ASN A 53 28.70 -9.08 -6.75
N VAL A 54 27.51 -9.46 -6.27
CA VAL A 54 26.65 -8.61 -5.43
C VAL A 54 27.33 -8.18 -4.14
N SER A 55 28.27 -8.96 -3.60
CA SER A 55 29.06 -8.60 -2.40
C SER A 55 29.93 -7.34 -2.59
N ARG A 56 30.14 -6.92 -3.83
CA ARG A 56 30.92 -5.73 -4.20
C ARG A 56 30.09 -4.48 -4.38
N LEU A 57 28.76 -4.54 -4.15
CA LEU A 57 27.90 -3.36 -4.26
C LEU A 57 28.31 -2.30 -3.24
N GLU A 58 28.39 -1.08 -3.73
CA GLU A 58 28.69 0.13 -2.96
C GLU A 58 27.66 1.23 -3.27
N VAL A 59 27.58 2.26 -2.43
CA VAL A 59 26.76 3.45 -2.69
C VAL A 59 27.36 4.20 -3.89
N ALA A 60 26.59 4.28 -4.97
CA ALA A 60 26.97 5.01 -6.17
C ALA A 60 26.69 6.51 -6.04
N TRP A 61 25.52 6.86 -5.47
CA TRP A 61 25.12 8.23 -5.19
C TRP A 61 23.99 8.26 -4.17
N THR A 62 23.81 9.42 -3.55
CA THR A 62 22.70 9.74 -2.66
C THR A 62 22.08 11.07 -3.04
N TYR A 63 20.81 11.25 -2.73
CA TYR A 63 20.10 12.53 -2.89
C TYR A 63 19.21 12.77 -1.68
N ASP A 64 19.30 13.96 -1.07
CA ASP A 64 18.43 14.39 0.01
C ASP A 64 17.33 15.30 -0.55
N THR A 65 16.08 14.91 -0.38
CA THR A 65 14.92 15.70 -0.82
C THR A 65 14.73 16.98 0.01
N GLY A 66 15.34 17.05 1.19
CA GLY A 66 15.12 18.10 2.19
C GLY A 66 13.78 18.01 2.90
N ASP A 67 13.02 16.94 2.68
CA ASP A 67 11.71 16.70 3.30
C ASP A 67 11.82 15.66 4.42
N THR A 68 10.89 15.72 5.38
CA THR A 68 10.87 14.82 6.53
C THR A 68 9.45 14.29 6.74
N ASP A 69 9.18 13.08 6.28
CA ASP A 69 7.95 12.31 6.52
C ASP A 69 8.17 10.85 6.08
N GLU A 70 7.18 9.98 6.22
CA GLU A 70 7.23 8.63 5.66
C GLU A 70 7.44 8.67 4.14
N TYR A 71 8.45 7.95 3.64
CA TYR A 71 8.80 7.90 2.23
C TYR A 71 8.66 6.47 1.69
N GLN A 72 7.62 6.25 0.87
CA GLN A 72 7.22 4.93 0.39
C GLN A 72 7.30 4.81 -1.15
N ALA A 73 8.04 5.70 -1.82
CA ALA A 73 8.03 5.80 -3.27
C ALA A 73 8.84 4.69 -3.95
N ASN A 74 8.22 4.03 -4.94
CA ASN A 74 8.92 3.25 -5.97
C ASN A 74 9.24 4.21 -7.13
N ASN A 75 10.52 4.44 -7.37
CA ASN A 75 11.00 5.44 -8.32
C ASN A 75 10.84 4.95 -9.76
N LEU A 76 10.50 5.86 -10.68
CA LEU A 76 10.53 5.59 -12.11
C LEU A 76 11.89 5.96 -12.69
N VAL A 77 12.35 5.23 -13.69
CA VAL A 77 13.52 5.60 -14.51
C VAL A 77 13.16 5.45 -15.98
N VAL A 78 13.29 6.54 -16.72
CA VAL A 78 12.98 6.60 -18.16
C VAL A 78 14.06 7.40 -18.89
N GLY A 79 14.74 6.76 -19.83
CA GLY A 79 15.74 7.42 -20.66
C GLY A 79 16.86 8.08 -19.88
N GLY A 80 17.32 7.45 -18.79
CA GLY A 80 18.40 7.96 -17.92
C GLY A 80 17.96 9.04 -16.93
N VAL A 81 16.66 9.33 -16.79
CA VAL A 81 16.12 10.26 -15.78
C VAL A 81 15.33 9.49 -14.74
N LEU A 82 15.64 9.69 -13.48
CA LEU A 82 14.88 9.15 -12.36
C LEU A 82 13.84 10.18 -11.91
N TYR A 83 12.57 9.74 -11.86
CA TYR A 83 11.45 10.55 -11.38
C TYR A 83 10.91 9.97 -10.07
N THR A 84 10.70 10.83 -9.08
CA THR A 84 10.19 10.43 -7.77
C THR A 84 9.31 11.51 -7.14
N PRO A 85 8.25 11.14 -6.40
CA PRO A 85 7.64 12.08 -5.46
C PRO A 85 8.50 12.18 -4.21
N SER A 86 8.62 13.34 -3.58
CA SER A 86 9.22 13.47 -2.25
C SER A 86 8.22 13.11 -1.13
N PRO A 87 8.66 12.96 0.12
CA PRO A 87 7.76 12.78 1.27
C PRO A 87 6.65 13.84 1.35
N THR A 88 6.93 15.09 1.00
CA THR A 88 5.94 16.19 0.98
C THR A 88 5.30 16.42 -0.40
N ARG A 89 5.44 15.47 -1.34
CA ARG A 89 4.80 15.42 -2.67
C ARG A 89 5.34 16.41 -3.71
N LYS A 90 6.54 16.94 -3.51
CA LYS A 90 7.27 17.54 -4.63
C LYS A 90 7.55 16.45 -5.66
N VAL A 91 7.58 16.79 -6.93
CA VAL A 91 8.05 15.88 -7.98
C VAL A 91 9.46 16.28 -8.35
N ILE A 92 10.37 15.33 -8.32
CA ILE A 92 11.80 15.54 -8.51
C ILE A 92 12.26 14.67 -9.69
N ALA A 93 13.07 15.27 -10.56
CA ALA A 93 13.80 14.55 -11.61
C ALA A 93 15.30 14.64 -11.35
N LEU A 94 15.95 13.48 -11.37
CA LEU A 94 17.38 13.34 -11.17
C LEU A 94 18.03 12.70 -12.40
N ASP A 95 19.26 13.06 -12.69
CA ASP A 95 20.12 12.24 -13.55
C ASP A 95 20.33 10.88 -12.87
N ALA A 96 19.91 9.82 -13.52
CA ALA A 96 19.87 8.49 -12.92
C ALA A 96 21.28 7.87 -12.71
N ALA A 97 22.31 8.37 -13.39
CA ALA A 97 23.69 7.90 -13.22
C ALA A 97 24.38 8.55 -12.01
N THR A 98 24.02 9.80 -11.69
CA THR A 98 24.79 10.64 -10.76
C THR A 98 23.98 11.12 -9.54
N GLY A 99 22.64 11.02 -9.57
CA GLY A 99 21.77 11.58 -8.56
C GLY A 99 21.64 13.11 -8.60
N LYS A 100 22.21 13.79 -9.62
CA LYS A 100 22.14 15.25 -9.76
C LYS A 100 20.70 15.67 -10.07
N GLU A 101 20.17 16.67 -9.33
CA GLU A 101 18.87 17.27 -9.61
C GLU A 101 18.86 17.95 -10.98
N LEU A 102 17.89 17.57 -11.81
CA LEU A 102 17.62 18.20 -13.10
C LEU A 102 16.54 19.27 -12.97
N TRP A 103 15.45 18.94 -12.27
CA TRP A 103 14.40 19.87 -11.93
C TRP A 103 13.57 19.36 -10.74
N LYS A 104 12.85 20.28 -10.12
CA LYS A 104 11.93 20.02 -9.00
C LYS A 104 10.67 20.86 -9.19
N TRP A 105 9.51 20.22 -9.11
CA TRP A 105 8.23 20.90 -9.03
C TRP A 105 7.66 20.78 -7.63
N ASP A 106 7.24 21.91 -7.05
CA ASP A 106 6.60 21.95 -5.73
C ASP A 106 5.12 22.29 -5.91
N PRO A 107 4.18 21.39 -5.50
CA PRO A 107 2.76 21.65 -5.60
C PRO A 107 2.29 22.89 -4.81
N ALA A 108 3.08 23.39 -3.86
CA ALA A 108 2.78 24.63 -3.15
C ALA A 108 2.74 25.85 -4.07
N SER A 109 3.38 25.80 -5.24
CA SER A 109 3.28 26.87 -6.26
C SER A 109 1.88 26.97 -6.87
N GLU A 110 1.10 25.88 -6.84
CA GLU A 110 -0.23 25.82 -7.44
C GLU A 110 -1.36 25.92 -6.39
N ARG A 111 -1.08 25.49 -5.16
CA ARG A 111 -2.03 25.52 -4.06
C ARG A 111 -1.33 25.44 -2.69
N ALA A 112 -1.86 26.18 -1.73
CA ALA A 112 -1.32 26.20 -0.36
C ALA A 112 -1.47 24.84 0.37
N ASP A 113 -2.56 24.10 0.10
CA ASP A 113 -2.77 22.76 0.68
C ASP A 113 -2.23 21.67 -0.24
N ARG A 114 -1.13 21.05 0.16
CA ARG A 114 -0.50 19.92 -0.53
C ARG A 114 -1.26 18.59 -0.34
N GLY A 115 -2.33 18.55 0.45
CA GLY A 115 -2.94 17.31 0.88
C GLY A 115 -1.99 16.48 1.73
N ARG A 116 -2.38 15.27 2.15
CA ARG A 116 -1.61 14.47 3.13
C ARG A 116 -1.55 12.97 2.84
N ALA A 117 -2.16 12.52 1.76
CA ALA A 117 -2.06 11.13 1.37
C ALA A 117 -0.61 10.82 0.96
N ARG A 118 -0.04 9.72 1.44
CA ARG A 118 1.28 9.26 1.01
C ARG A 118 1.28 9.04 -0.49
N GLN A 119 2.35 9.46 -1.14
CA GLN A 119 2.53 9.26 -2.58
C GLN A 119 3.53 8.11 -2.79
N ARG A 120 3.08 7.00 -3.37
CA ARG A 120 3.92 5.81 -3.57
C ARG A 120 4.61 5.76 -4.93
N GLY A 121 4.31 6.68 -5.83
CA GLY A 121 4.95 6.74 -7.14
C GLY A 121 4.24 7.69 -8.09
N LEU A 122 4.69 7.67 -9.33
CA LEU A 122 4.23 8.53 -10.42
C LEU A 122 3.74 7.65 -11.59
N VAL A 123 3.04 8.25 -12.55
CA VAL A 123 2.71 7.59 -13.82
C VAL A 123 3.39 8.33 -14.94
N TYR A 124 4.17 7.61 -15.74
CA TYR A 124 4.76 8.12 -16.98
C TYR A 124 3.97 7.62 -18.19
N TRP A 125 3.73 8.52 -19.12
CA TRP A 125 3.10 8.21 -20.39
C TRP A 125 3.85 8.87 -21.55
N GLN A 126 3.93 8.16 -22.66
CA GLN A 126 4.34 8.72 -23.93
C GLN A 126 3.48 8.13 -25.05
N ASN A 127 3.23 8.91 -26.09
CA ASN A 127 2.57 8.40 -27.29
C ASN A 127 3.51 7.48 -28.09
N GLU A 128 2.95 6.75 -29.04
CA GLU A 128 3.70 5.76 -29.85
C GLU A 128 4.92 6.37 -30.57
N ASN A 129 4.82 7.62 -31.00
CA ASN A 129 5.90 8.33 -31.70
C ASN A 129 6.90 8.99 -30.75
N GLY A 130 6.69 8.93 -29.43
CA GLY A 130 7.54 9.55 -28.41
C GLY A 130 7.52 11.10 -28.42
N GLY A 131 6.70 11.73 -29.26
CA GLY A 131 6.63 13.19 -29.38
C GLY A 131 5.86 13.88 -28.25
N GLU A 132 4.84 13.22 -27.71
CA GLU A 132 4.10 13.67 -26.53
C GLU A 132 4.48 12.82 -25.33
N ARG A 133 4.76 13.48 -24.21
CA ARG A 133 5.12 12.82 -22.94
C ARG A 133 4.43 13.51 -21.77
N ARG A 134 4.06 12.77 -20.74
CA ARG A 134 3.42 13.29 -19.54
C ARG A 134 3.86 12.52 -18.31
N LEU A 135 4.00 13.24 -17.21
CA LEU A 135 4.20 12.67 -15.89
C LEU A 135 3.02 13.06 -15.01
N PHE A 136 2.30 12.08 -14.49
CA PHE A 136 1.11 12.34 -13.67
C PHE A 136 1.43 12.12 -12.19
N THR A 137 0.91 13.02 -11.36
CA THR A 137 1.00 12.96 -9.90
C THR A 137 -0.29 13.40 -9.24
N GLY A 138 -0.62 12.77 -8.10
CA GLY A 138 -1.76 13.17 -7.27
C GLY A 138 -1.31 14.03 -6.10
N VAL A 139 -1.96 15.17 -5.88
CA VAL A 139 -1.73 16.02 -4.70
C VAL A 139 -3.08 16.46 -4.12
N GLY A 140 -3.37 16.06 -2.89
CA GLY A 140 -4.72 16.21 -2.33
C GLY A 140 -5.74 15.47 -3.19
N GLN A 141 -6.75 16.18 -3.66
CA GLN A 141 -7.77 15.64 -4.57
C GLN A 141 -7.49 15.98 -6.05
N GLN A 142 -6.33 16.55 -6.36
CA GLN A 142 -6.01 16.95 -7.73
C GLN A 142 -5.03 15.95 -8.37
N LEU A 143 -5.29 15.62 -9.63
CA LEU A 143 -4.37 14.94 -10.53
C LEU A 143 -3.73 15.99 -11.44
N TYR A 144 -2.42 16.10 -11.40
CA TYR A 144 -1.63 17.01 -12.21
C TYR A 144 -0.93 16.29 -13.36
N ALA A 145 -0.76 16.97 -14.48
CA ALA A 145 0.06 16.53 -15.60
C ALA A 145 1.27 17.47 -15.77
N LEU A 146 2.48 16.92 -15.72
CA LEU A 146 3.74 17.62 -15.86
C LEU A 146 4.44 17.20 -17.16
N ASP A 147 5.18 18.13 -17.77
CA ASP A 147 6.15 17.80 -18.81
C ASP A 147 7.37 17.12 -18.14
N PRO A 148 7.70 15.86 -18.49
CA PRO A 148 8.79 15.13 -17.84
C PRO A 148 10.17 15.77 -18.07
N LYS A 149 10.35 16.57 -19.14
CA LYS A 149 11.62 17.21 -19.44
C LYS A 149 11.89 18.45 -18.60
N THR A 150 10.83 19.20 -18.28
CA THR A 150 10.95 20.53 -17.64
C THR A 150 10.36 20.62 -16.25
N GLY A 151 9.47 19.67 -15.87
CA GLY A 151 8.71 19.73 -14.64
C GLY A 151 7.57 20.74 -14.65
N GLN A 152 7.33 21.43 -15.77
CA GLN A 152 6.26 22.42 -15.88
C GLN A 152 4.89 21.73 -16.04
N LEU A 153 3.85 22.39 -15.52
CA LEU A 153 2.46 21.94 -15.73
C LEU A 153 2.07 22.04 -17.20
N ILE A 154 1.42 20.99 -17.68
CA ILE A 154 0.76 20.97 -18.99
C ILE A 154 -0.63 21.59 -18.81
N ARG A 155 -0.74 22.89 -19.04
CA ARG A 155 -1.94 23.71 -18.73
C ARG A 155 -3.19 23.29 -19.48
N GLU A 156 -3.04 22.60 -20.62
CA GLU A 156 -4.15 22.07 -21.45
C GLU A 156 -4.78 20.80 -20.85
N PHE A 157 -4.17 20.20 -19.83
CA PHE A 157 -4.73 19.05 -19.14
C PHE A 157 -5.76 19.47 -18.09
N GLY A 158 -7.01 19.03 -18.25
CA GLY A 158 -8.11 19.34 -17.36
C GLY A 158 -8.38 20.83 -17.23
N GLU A 159 -8.50 21.31 -16.01
CA GLU A 159 -8.63 22.73 -15.68
C GLU A 159 -7.26 23.26 -15.24
N ASN A 160 -6.64 24.04 -16.12
CA ASN A 160 -5.34 24.68 -15.84
C ASN A 160 -4.23 23.71 -15.35
N GLY A 161 -4.12 22.55 -15.99
CA GLY A 161 -3.09 21.52 -15.71
C GLY A 161 -3.50 20.48 -14.67
N SER A 162 -4.75 20.46 -14.22
CA SER A 162 -5.22 19.51 -13.23
C SER A 162 -6.66 19.04 -13.42
N VAL A 163 -6.98 17.88 -12.80
CA VAL A 163 -8.32 17.29 -12.74
C VAL A 163 -8.67 17.00 -11.29
N ASN A 164 -9.87 17.40 -10.84
CA ASN A 164 -10.37 17.04 -9.52
C ASN A 164 -10.87 15.58 -9.51
N LEU A 165 -10.26 14.75 -8.65
CA LEU A 165 -10.58 13.33 -8.49
C LEU A 165 -11.70 13.08 -7.47
N GLU A 166 -12.14 14.09 -6.72
CA GLU A 166 -13.06 13.96 -5.57
C GLU A 166 -12.51 13.05 -4.44
N SER A 167 -11.31 12.53 -4.59
CA SER A 167 -10.64 11.63 -3.63
C SER A 167 -9.13 11.84 -3.70
N GLY A 168 -8.41 11.52 -2.61
CA GLY A 168 -6.96 11.50 -2.61
C GLY A 168 -6.39 10.39 -3.49
N LEU A 169 -5.12 10.51 -3.88
CA LEU A 169 -4.37 9.49 -4.61
C LEU A 169 -3.13 9.11 -3.82
N THR A 170 -3.00 7.82 -3.45
CA THR A 170 -1.84 7.29 -2.71
C THR A 170 -0.90 6.48 -3.58
N THR A 171 -1.46 5.83 -4.60
CA THR A 171 -0.72 5.03 -5.56
C THR A 171 -1.00 5.48 -6.96
N PRO A 172 -0.01 5.42 -7.85
CA PRO A 172 -0.24 5.70 -9.25
C PRO A 172 -1.17 4.65 -9.88
N GLY A 173 -1.91 5.08 -10.87
CA GLY A 173 -2.76 4.21 -11.67
C GLY A 173 -2.00 3.37 -12.68
N VAL A 174 -2.74 2.91 -13.68
CA VAL A 174 -2.20 2.24 -14.88
C VAL A 174 -2.71 2.95 -16.13
N ILE A 175 -1.94 2.87 -17.22
CA ILE A 175 -2.35 3.42 -18.51
C ILE A 175 -2.59 2.28 -19.50
N TYR A 176 -3.80 2.28 -20.07
CA TYR A 176 -4.17 1.47 -21.20
C TYR A 176 -4.31 2.37 -22.44
N ARG A 177 -3.35 2.31 -23.39
CA ARG A 177 -3.28 3.22 -24.54
C ARG A 177 -3.26 4.69 -24.08
N ASP A 178 -4.35 5.43 -24.35
CA ASP A 178 -4.53 6.84 -23.97
C ASP A 178 -5.50 7.03 -22.79
N ILE A 179 -5.72 5.99 -21.99
CA ILE A 179 -6.63 5.98 -20.85
C ILE A 179 -5.86 5.77 -19.56
N LEU A 180 -5.84 6.76 -18.68
CA LEU A 180 -5.30 6.68 -17.34
C LEU A 180 -6.39 6.19 -16.39
N ILE A 181 -6.20 4.99 -15.81
CA ILE A 181 -7.14 4.34 -14.89
C ILE A 181 -6.64 4.50 -13.47
N LEU A 182 -7.45 5.09 -12.62
CA LEU A 182 -7.11 5.45 -11.26
C LEU A 182 -8.10 4.87 -10.25
N GLY A 183 -7.58 4.44 -9.12
CA GLY A 183 -8.33 4.35 -7.87
C GLY A 183 -8.26 5.66 -7.10
N GLY A 184 -8.70 5.65 -5.85
CA GLY A 184 -8.62 6.82 -4.98
C GLY A 184 -8.62 6.42 -3.52
N LEU A 185 -8.35 7.38 -2.63
CA LEU A 185 -8.44 7.26 -1.17
C LEU A 185 -9.39 8.32 -0.64
N GLY A 186 -10.39 7.90 0.12
CA GLY A 186 -11.43 8.77 0.70
C GLY A 186 -12.71 8.82 -0.13
N GLY A 187 -13.83 9.08 0.52
CA GLY A 187 -15.14 9.18 -0.10
C GLY A 187 -15.75 7.84 -0.50
N ARG A 188 -16.57 7.84 -1.53
CA ARG A 188 -17.25 6.65 -2.05
C ARG A 188 -16.34 5.93 -3.03
N GLY A 189 -16.10 4.65 -2.84
CA GLY A 189 -15.22 3.85 -3.69
C GLY A 189 -15.64 3.88 -5.16
N ALA A 190 -14.71 4.28 -6.03
CA ALA A 190 -14.89 4.21 -7.48
C ALA A 190 -13.54 4.07 -8.19
N ILE A 191 -13.57 3.40 -9.34
CA ILE A 191 -12.50 3.45 -10.32
C ILE A 191 -12.91 4.45 -11.39
N ARG A 192 -11.98 5.34 -11.74
CA ARG A 192 -12.20 6.38 -12.76
C ARG A 192 -11.13 6.28 -13.84
N ALA A 193 -11.52 6.50 -15.06
CA ALA A 193 -10.61 6.52 -16.19
C ALA A 193 -10.69 7.86 -16.90
N PHE A 194 -9.53 8.41 -17.20
CA PHE A 194 -9.38 9.72 -17.81
C PHE A 194 -8.59 9.64 -19.12
N ASP A 195 -8.91 10.47 -20.05
CA ASP A 195 -8.10 10.69 -21.24
C ASP A 195 -6.77 11.33 -20.84
N VAL A 196 -5.63 10.74 -21.23
CA VAL A 196 -4.29 11.20 -20.81
C VAL A 196 -3.93 12.58 -21.34
N ARG A 197 -4.52 13.03 -22.46
CA ARG A 197 -4.23 14.33 -23.07
C ARG A 197 -5.07 15.44 -22.48
N THR A 198 -6.36 15.16 -22.32
CA THR A 198 -7.35 16.19 -21.99
C THR A 198 -7.82 16.16 -20.55
N GLY A 199 -7.58 15.07 -19.80
CA GLY A 199 -8.11 14.88 -18.47
C GLY A 199 -9.62 14.65 -18.41
N LYS A 200 -10.30 14.48 -19.55
CA LYS A 200 -11.73 14.20 -19.59
C LYS A 200 -12.03 12.80 -19.06
N LEU A 201 -13.05 12.69 -18.20
CA LEU A 201 -13.55 11.42 -17.70
C LEU A 201 -14.09 10.58 -18.88
N ARG A 202 -13.58 9.34 -19.00
CA ARG A 202 -13.97 8.36 -20.03
C ARG A 202 -15.04 7.41 -19.52
N TRP A 203 -14.83 6.87 -18.31
CA TRP A 203 -15.76 5.99 -17.62
C TRP A 203 -15.52 5.97 -16.11
N ILE A 204 -16.54 5.50 -15.39
CA ILE A 204 -16.49 5.25 -13.92
C ILE A 204 -17.09 3.89 -13.61
N PHE A 205 -16.48 3.18 -12.67
CA PHE A 205 -17.03 1.96 -12.08
C PHE A 205 -17.23 2.19 -10.57
N HIS A 206 -18.45 2.01 -10.06
CA HIS A 206 -18.79 2.21 -8.66
C HIS A 206 -18.47 0.95 -7.86
N LEU A 207 -17.60 1.08 -6.86
CA LEU A 207 -17.25 0.00 -5.92
C LEU A 207 -18.26 -0.13 -4.78
N ILE A 208 -19.08 0.89 -4.57
CA ILE A 208 -20.33 0.85 -3.79
C ILE A 208 -21.46 1.00 -4.79
N PRO A 209 -22.11 -0.10 -5.18
CA PRO A 209 -23.04 -0.12 -6.31
C PRO A 209 -24.28 0.75 -6.07
N ARG A 210 -24.75 1.38 -7.14
CA ARG A 210 -25.97 2.18 -7.18
C ARG A 210 -27.19 1.32 -7.61
N PRO A 211 -28.42 1.81 -7.44
CA PRO A 211 -29.61 1.10 -7.91
C PRO A 211 -29.49 0.66 -9.37
N GLY A 212 -29.73 -0.63 -9.63
CA GLY A 212 -29.60 -1.24 -10.95
C GLY A 212 -28.21 -1.77 -11.31
N GLU A 213 -27.18 -1.47 -10.52
CA GLU A 213 -25.84 -2.03 -10.71
C GLU A 213 -25.69 -3.38 -9.96
N VAL A 214 -24.84 -4.25 -10.49
CA VAL A 214 -24.51 -5.54 -9.86
C VAL A 214 -23.91 -5.32 -8.48
N GLY A 215 -24.40 -6.08 -7.49
CA GLY A 215 -23.96 -5.98 -6.09
C GLY A 215 -24.76 -4.99 -5.25
N TYR A 216 -25.70 -4.24 -5.82
CA TYR A 216 -26.55 -3.29 -5.07
C TYR A 216 -27.31 -3.94 -3.91
N ASP A 217 -27.80 -5.14 -4.11
CA ASP A 217 -28.55 -5.94 -3.15
C ASP A 217 -27.69 -6.52 -2.01
N THR A 218 -26.37 -6.40 -2.11
CA THR A 218 -25.42 -6.80 -1.05
C THR A 218 -25.22 -5.73 0.01
N TRP A 219 -25.89 -4.58 -0.13
CA TRP A 219 -25.90 -3.44 0.75
C TRP A 219 -27.32 -3.07 1.18
N PRO A 220 -27.51 -2.37 2.31
CA PRO A 220 -28.79 -1.71 2.58
C PRO A 220 -29.16 -0.75 1.45
N LYS A 221 -30.44 -0.71 1.08
CA LYS A 221 -30.97 0.00 -0.12
C LYS A 221 -30.44 1.44 -0.31
N GLU A 222 -30.26 2.20 0.75
CA GLU A 222 -29.81 3.59 0.68
C GLU A 222 -28.32 3.79 1.00
N ALA A 223 -27.57 2.70 1.25
CA ALA A 223 -26.16 2.75 1.63
C ALA A 223 -25.31 3.49 0.60
N TRP A 224 -25.58 3.34 -0.68
CA TRP A 224 -24.85 4.01 -1.76
C TRP A 224 -24.83 5.54 -1.63
N LYS A 225 -25.74 6.15 -0.87
CA LYS A 225 -25.78 7.61 -0.62
C LYS A 225 -24.80 8.04 0.45
N THR A 226 -24.46 7.19 1.39
CA THR A 226 -23.72 7.56 2.60
C THR A 226 -22.53 6.67 2.91
N ALA A 227 -22.53 5.41 2.45
CA ALA A 227 -21.42 4.49 2.67
C ALA A 227 -20.12 4.97 2.02
N THR A 228 -19.02 4.66 2.67
CA THR A 228 -17.65 4.97 2.24
C THR A 228 -16.78 3.71 2.31
N GLY A 229 -15.52 3.81 1.96
CA GLY A 229 -14.64 2.66 1.88
C GLY A 229 -14.65 1.99 0.51
N ALA A 230 -14.30 0.70 0.45
CA ALA A 230 -14.17 -0.12 -0.77
C ALA A 230 -13.20 0.43 -1.82
N MET A 231 -12.33 1.37 -1.49
CA MET A 231 -11.43 2.02 -2.45
C MET A 231 -10.17 1.20 -2.71
N PRO A 232 -9.57 1.26 -3.93
CA PRO A 232 -8.31 0.62 -4.24
C PRO A 232 -7.13 1.54 -3.96
N TRP A 233 -6.74 1.68 -2.71
CA TRP A 233 -5.62 2.53 -2.30
C TRP A 233 -4.24 1.95 -2.60
N CYS A 234 -4.17 0.65 -2.92
CA CYS A 234 -2.90 -0.06 -3.17
C CYS A 234 -2.46 -0.06 -4.64
N GLY A 235 -3.33 0.36 -5.55
CA GLY A 235 -3.04 0.38 -6.99
C GLY A 235 -3.71 -0.75 -7.78
N GLN A 236 -3.44 -0.78 -9.08
CA GLN A 236 -4.03 -1.70 -10.05
C GLN A 236 -2.93 -2.35 -10.89
N SER A 237 -3.24 -3.48 -11.51
CA SER A 237 -2.44 -4.11 -12.57
C SER A 237 -3.23 -4.18 -13.88
N LEU A 238 -2.51 -4.32 -14.99
CA LEU A 238 -3.10 -4.30 -16.33
C LEU A 238 -2.52 -5.40 -17.21
N ASP A 239 -3.38 -6.26 -17.73
CA ASP A 239 -3.08 -7.09 -18.90
C ASP A 239 -3.28 -6.24 -20.17
N GLU A 240 -2.21 -5.62 -20.64
CA GLU A 240 -2.27 -4.72 -21.79
C GLU A 240 -2.71 -5.42 -23.06
N LYS A 241 -2.28 -6.67 -23.25
CA LYS A 241 -2.61 -7.47 -24.43
C LYS A 241 -4.11 -7.74 -24.53
N ARG A 242 -4.77 -8.01 -23.40
CA ARG A 242 -6.22 -8.30 -23.36
C ARG A 242 -7.06 -7.07 -23.05
N GLY A 243 -6.44 -5.95 -22.61
CA GLY A 243 -7.15 -4.77 -22.17
C GLY A 243 -7.96 -5.01 -20.89
N ILE A 244 -7.42 -5.74 -19.93
CA ILE A 244 -8.09 -6.07 -18.65
C ILE A 244 -7.32 -5.42 -17.49
N VAL A 245 -7.99 -4.55 -16.72
CA VAL A 245 -7.44 -4.00 -15.48
C VAL A 245 -7.96 -4.78 -14.28
N TYR A 246 -7.07 -5.11 -13.35
CA TYR A 246 -7.38 -5.82 -12.11
C TYR A 246 -7.19 -4.88 -10.94
N VAL A 247 -8.19 -4.83 -10.08
CA VAL A 247 -8.30 -3.89 -8.98
C VAL A 247 -8.49 -4.66 -7.67
N ALA A 248 -7.69 -4.35 -6.66
CA ALA A 248 -7.84 -4.84 -5.31
C ALA A 248 -8.43 -3.75 -4.42
N THR A 249 -9.46 -4.05 -3.65
CA THR A 249 -10.23 -3.06 -2.88
C THR A 249 -10.09 -3.24 -1.37
N LYS A 250 -10.25 -2.15 -0.64
CA LYS A 250 -10.24 -2.14 0.83
C LYS A 250 -11.61 -2.47 1.42
N THR A 251 -11.64 -2.59 2.75
CA THR A 251 -12.81 -2.70 3.60
C THR A 251 -13.82 -1.57 3.38
N ALA A 252 -15.11 -1.89 3.53
CA ALA A 252 -16.19 -0.91 3.66
C ALA A 252 -16.10 -0.22 5.02
N GLU A 253 -16.34 1.09 5.07
CA GLU A 253 -16.29 1.85 6.33
C GLU A 253 -17.66 1.93 7.02
N PRO A 254 -17.69 2.00 8.36
CA PRO A 254 -16.55 1.92 9.31
C PRO A 254 -15.99 0.49 9.44
N ASP A 255 -14.68 0.40 9.75
CA ASP A 255 -13.92 -0.84 9.68
C ASP A 255 -14.34 -1.91 10.71
N PHE A 256 -14.67 -1.52 11.97
CA PHE A 256 -14.81 -2.46 13.09
C PHE A 256 -16.25 -2.66 13.59
N TYR A 257 -17.21 -1.94 13.00
CA TYR A 257 -18.64 -2.09 13.29
C TYR A 257 -19.45 -1.84 12.02
N GLY A 258 -20.13 -2.87 11.55
CA GLY A 258 -20.91 -2.88 10.30
C GLY A 258 -22.41 -2.76 10.47
N GLY A 259 -22.92 -2.44 11.66
CA GLY A 259 -24.37 -2.43 11.94
C GLY A 259 -25.22 -1.51 11.07
N ALA A 260 -24.63 -0.55 10.35
CA ALA A 260 -25.28 0.30 9.37
C ALA A 260 -25.11 -0.18 7.91
N ARG A 261 -24.32 -1.25 7.68
CA ARG A 261 -23.99 -1.76 6.35
C ARG A 261 -24.15 -3.28 6.20
N HIS A 262 -25.19 -3.85 6.82
CA HIS A 262 -25.47 -5.30 6.73
C HIS A 262 -25.39 -5.81 5.29
N GLY A 263 -25.01 -7.10 5.12
CA GLY A 263 -24.80 -7.74 3.85
C GLY A 263 -23.32 -7.93 3.49
N MET A 264 -23.02 -8.55 2.37
CA MET A 264 -21.66 -8.88 1.93
C MET A 264 -20.81 -7.64 1.61
N ASN A 265 -21.45 -6.52 1.23
CA ASN A 265 -20.82 -5.24 0.86
C ASN A 265 -19.94 -5.34 -0.39
N LEU A 266 -20.42 -5.93 -1.49
CA LEU A 266 -19.69 -5.89 -2.77
C LEU A 266 -19.55 -4.42 -3.26
N PHE A 267 -18.40 -4.00 -3.75
CA PHE A 267 -17.17 -4.70 -4.04
C PHE A 267 -16.05 -4.39 -3.03
N ALA A 268 -16.36 -4.26 -1.74
CA ALA A 268 -15.32 -4.19 -0.72
C ALA A 268 -14.53 -5.52 -0.67
N ASN A 269 -13.25 -5.45 -0.28
CA ASN A 269 -12.34 -6.60 -0.10
C ASN A 269 -12.34 -7.58 -1.28
N SER A 270 -12.39 -7.06 -2.50
CA SER A 270 -12.57 -7.84 -3.72
C SER A 270 -11.43 -7.64 -4.71
N VAL A 271 -11.11 -8.68 -5.46
CA VAL A 271 -10.42 -8.54 -6.75
C VAL A 271 -11.49 -8.35 -7.83
N VAL A 272 -11.39 -7.27 -8.58
CA VAL A 272 -12.34 -6.92 -9.64
C VAL A 272 -11.60 -6.79 -10.96
N ALA A 273 -12.02 -7.52 -11.99
CA ALA A 273 -11.50 -7.42 -13.34
C ALA A 273 -12.45 -6.60 -14.22
N LEU A 274 -11.92 -5.53 -14.82
CA LEU A 274 -12.68 -4.63 -15.68
C LEU A 274 -12.05 -4.57 -17.07
N GLU A 275 -12.88 -4.41 -18.09
CA GLU A 275 -12.42 -4.03 -19.41
C GLU A 275 -11.83 -2.60 -19.36
N ALA A 276 -10.55 -2.47 -19.68
CA ALA A 276 -9.82 -1.22 -19.49
C ALA A 276 -10.33 -0.06 -20.35
N ALA A 277 -10.92 -0.38 -21.53
CA ALA A 277 -11.45 0.61 -22.44
C ALA A 277 -12.78 1.22 -21.97
N THR A 278 -13.62 0.46 -21.26
CA THR A 278 -15.02 0.83 -20.97
C THR A 278 -15.39 0.84 -19.49
N GLY A 279 -14.58 0.20 -18.64
CA GLY A 279 -14.90 0.00 -17.23
C GLY A 279 -15.94 -1.11 -16.99
N LYS A 280 -16.35 -1.86 -18.02
CA LYS A 280 -17.27 -2.98 -17.87
C LYS A 280 -16.65 -4.08 -17.00
N ARG A 281 -17.38 -4.53 -15.95
CA ARG A 281 -16.94 -5.63 -15.12
C ARG A 281 -16.99 -6.95 -15.90
N LEU A 282 -15.86 -7.66 -15.91
CA LEU A 282 -15.75 -9.00 -16.49
C LEU A 282 -16.03 -10.08 -15.43
N TRP A 283 -15.32 -10.02 -14.32
CA TRP A 283 -15.52 -10.90 -13.17
C TRP A 283 -15.05 -10.22 -11.87
N HIS A 284 -15.38 -10.82 -10.74
CA HIS A 284 -14.86 -10.44 -9.43
C HIS A 284 -14.83 -11.65 -8.50
N PHE A 285 -14.01 -11.54 -7.46
CA PHE A 285 -14.02 -12.46 -6.33
C PHE A 285 -13.87 -11.66 -5.04
N GLN A 286 -14.80 -11.83 -4.10
CA GLN A 286 -14.71 -11.19 -2.79
C GLN A 286 -13.90 -12.07 -1.84
N ILE A 287 -12.79 -11.54 -1.35
CA ILE A 287 -11.82 -12.26 -0.50
C ILE A 287 -12.19 -12.20 0.98
N VAL A 288 -12.89 -11.16 1.41
CA VAL A 288 -13.45 -11.05 2.76
C VAL A 288 -14.88 -10.54 2.67
N HIS A 289 -15.82 -11.31 3.20
CA HIS A 289 -17.22 -10.92 3.25
C HIS A 289 -17.49 -10.08 4.48
N HIS A 290 -18.23 -8.96 4.33
CA HIS A 290 -18.61 -8.08 5.43
C HIS A 290 -17.45 -7.83 6.41
N ASP A 291 -16.34 -7.34 5.90
CA ASP A 291 -15.11 -7.17 6.71
C ASP A 291 -15.33 -6.23 7.89
N LEU A 292 -14.97 -6.70 9.08
CA LEU A 292 -15.03 -5.99 10.37
C LEU A 292 -13.63 -5.86 11.01
N LEU A 293 -12.55 -6.11 10.26
CA LEU A 293 -11.23 -6.29 10.83
C LEU A 293 -10.12 -5.57 10.06
N ASP A 294 -10.50 -4.60 9.21
CA ASP A 294 -9.54 -3.86 8.37
C ASP A 294 -8.65 -4.81 7.53
N LYS A 295 -9.27 -5.88 6.97
CA LYS A 295 -8.58 -6.87 6.12
C LYS A 295 -8.53 -6.43 4.66
N ASP A 296 -8.14 -5.19 4.42
CA ASP A 296 -7.89 -4.63 3.08
C ASP A 296 -7.08 -5.60 2.22
N LEU A 297 -7.28 -5.56 0.91
CA LEU A 297 -6.32 -6.12 -0.03
C LEU A 297 -5.19 -5.11 -0.20
N PRO A 298 -4.01 -5.38 0.40
CA PRO A 298 -3.03 -4.31 0.67
C PRO A 298 -2.13 -3.99 -0.51
N CYS A 299 -2.09 -4.85 -1.54
CA CYS A 299 -1.20 -4.73 -2.69
C CYS A 299 -1.95 -4.88 -4.01
N PRO A 300 -1.42 -4.34 -5.12
CA PRO A 300 -1.99 -4.60 -6.44
C PRO A 300 -1.95 -6.10 -6.75
N PRO A 301 -2.94 -6.64 -7.48
CA PRO A 301 -2.85 -8.00 -8.00
C PRO A 301 -1.62 -8.15 -8.89
N VAL A 302 -0.91 -9.26 -8.80
CA VAL A 302 0.28 -9.54 -9.63
C VAL A 302 -0.08 -10.47 -10.77
N LEU A 303 0.27 -10.10 -12.00
CA LEU A 303 0.00 -10.92 -13.19
C LEU A 303 1.23 -11.77 -13.52
N LEU A 304 0.98 -13.05 -13.79
CA LEU A 304 2.02 -14.01 -14.12
C LEU A 304 1.46 -15.12 -15.03
N THR A 305 2.34 -15.98 -15.52
CA THR A 305 1.96 -17.23 -16.20
C THR A 305 2.50 -18.41 -15.41
N VAL A 306 1.65 -19.36 -15.07
CA VAL A 306 2.02 -20.57 -14.32
C VAL A 306 1.73 -21.84 -15.14
N THR A 307 2.42 -22.92 -14.81
CA THR A 307 2.07 -24.25 -15.31
C THR A 307 1.27 -25.00 -14.25
N HIS A 308 -0.04 -25.05 -14.41
CA HIS A 308 -0.94 -25.74 -13.48
C HIS A 308 -1.56 -26.96 -14.14
N LYS A 309 -1.45 -28.16 -13.51
CA LYS A 309 -1.93 -29.42 -14.06
C LYS A 309 -1.50 -29.67 -15.52
N GLY A 310 -0.21 -29.36 -15.80
CA GLY A 310 0.39 -29.54 -17.13
C GLY A 310 0.01 -28.51 -18.19
N LYS A 311 -0.78 -27.49 -17.86
CA LYS A 311 -1.19 -26.43 -18.78
C LYS A 311 -0.65 -25.07 -18.34
N LYS A 312 -0.21 -24.26 -19.32
CA LYS A 312 0.12 -22.85 -19.08
C LYS A 312 -1.18 -22.06 -18.85
N ILE A 313 -1.27 -21.39 -17.72
CA ILE A 313 -2.41 -20.53 -17.35
C ILE A 313 -1.86 -19.15 -17.06
N ASP A 314 -2.44 -18.16 -17.73
CA ASP A 314 -2.25 -16.77 -17.38
C ASP A 314 -3.06 -16.48 -16.13
N ALA A 315 -2.37 -16.19 -15.03
CA ALA A 315 -2.92 -16.09 -13.70
C ALA A 315 -2.83 -14.66 -13.15
N VAL A 316 -3.64 -14.40 -12.13
CA VAL A 316 -3.55 -13.24 -11.24
C VAL A 316 -3.46 -13.73 -9.81
N ALA A 317 -2.45 -13.25 -9.07
CA ALA A 317 -2.19 -13.59 -7.67
C ALA A 317 -2.49 -12.38 -6.79
N GLN A 318 -3.27 -12.58 -5.69
CA GLN A 318 -3.62 -11.56 -4.72
C GLN A 318 -3.16 -11.94 -3.33
N GLY A 319 -2.21 -11.20 -2.81
CA GLY A 319 -1.78 -11.28 -1.40
C GLY A 319 -2.74 -10.53 -0.47
N THR A 320 -2.82 -10.98 0.78
CA THR A 320 -3.80 -10.46 1.75
C THR A 320 -3.17 -10.09 3.09
N LYS A 321 -3.81 -9.18 3.84
CA LYS A 321 -3.43 -8.81 5.22
C LYS A 321 -3.47 -10.02 6.18
N HIS A 322 -4.30 -11.00 5.92
CA HIS A 322 -4.37 -12.22 6.75
C HIS A 322 -3.46 -13.36 6.28
N GLY A 323 -2.50 -13.04 5.40
CA GLY A 323 -1.42 -13.97 5.03
C GLY A 323 -1.81 -15.09 4.08
N LEU A 324 -3.00 -15.03 3.49
CA LEU A 324 -3.43 -15.94 2.44
C LEU A 324 -3.08 -15.38 1.06
N LEU A 325 -2.81 -16.28 0.11
CA LEU A 325 -2.52 -15.93 -1.27
C LEU A 325 -3.54 -16.60 -2.19
N PHE A 326 -4.38 -15.79 -2.84
CA PHE A 326 -5.39 -16.26 -3.79
C PHE A 326 -4.85 -16.18 -5.21
N VAL A 327 -5.07 -17.22 -6.00
CA VAL A 327 -4.59 -17.28 -7.38
C VAL A 327 -5.71 -17.71 -8.30
N PHE A 328 -5.98 -16.88 -9.31
CA PHE A 328 -7.09 -17.09 -10.27
C PHE A 328 -6.57 -17.15 -11.70
N ASN A 329 -7.29 -17.84 -12.56
CA ASN A 329 -7.19 -17.61 -14.00
C ASN A 329 -7.59 -16.16 -14.27
N ARG A 330 -6.69 -15.34 -14.78
CA ARG A 330 -6.94 -13.89 -14.91
C ARG A 330 -8.01 -13.54 -15.94
N VAL A 331 -8.35 -14.46 -16.86
CA VAL A 331 -9.40 -14.23 -17.88
C VAL A 331 -10.78 -14.56 -17.32
N THR A 332 -10.92 -15.70 -16.62
CA THR A 332 -12.22 -16.23 -16.18
C THR A 332 -12.57 -15.92 -14.74
N GLY A 333 -11.58 -15.63 -13.89
CA GLY A 333 -11.75 -15.47 -12.45
C GLY A 333 -11.86 -16.79 -11.68
N GLU A 334 -11.73 -17.94 -12.36
CA GLU A 334 -11.74 -19.26 -11.71
C GLU A 334 -10.49 -19.43 -10.85
N PRO A 335 -10.63 -19.89 -9.58
CA PRO A 335 -9.49 -20.13 -8.72
C PRO A 335 -8.68 -21.35 -9.22
N LEU A 336 -7.34 -21.27 -9.13
CA LEU A 336 -6.47 -22.36 -9.53
C LEU A 336 -6.56 -23.54 -8.55
N TRP A 337 -6.79 -23.27 -7.29
CA TRP A 337 -6.99 -24.26 -6.22
C TRP A 337 -8.35 -24.01 -5.57
N PRO A 338 -9.00 -25.06 -5.05
CA PRO A 338 -10.30 -24.94 -4.37
C PRO A 338 -10.24 -23.89 -3.25
N ILE A 339 -11.31 -23.12 -3.12
CA ILE A 339 -11.54 -22.17 -2.04
C ILE A 339 -12.73 -22.69 -1.22
N GLU A 340 -12.53 -22.78 0.10
CA GLU A 340 -13.52 -23.31 1.04
C GLU A 340 -14.10 -22.17 1.87
N GLU A 341 -15.42 -22.10 1.96
CA GLU A 341 -16.13 -21.25 2.92
C GLU A 341 -16.05 -21.88 4.31
N ARG A 342 -15.35 -21.21 5.25
CA ARG A 342 -15.19 -21.72 6.62
C ARG A 342 -15.94 -20.84 7.61
N PRO A 343 -16.65 -21.45 8.59
CA PRO A 343 -17.36 -20.71 9.63
C PRO A 343 -16.42 -19.81 10.44
N VAL A 344 -16.91 -18.61 10.78
CA VAL A 344 -16.20 -17.65 11.64
C VAL A 344 -17.09 -17.20 12.79
N PRO A 345 -16.52 -16.72 13.92
CA PRO A 345 -17.28 -16.24 15.06
C PRO A 345 -18.23 -15.11 14.71
N GLN A 346 -19.38 -15.08 15.38
CA GLN A 346 -20.32 -13.97 15.30
C GLN A 346 -19.99 -12.92 16.36
N SER A 347 -20.26 -11.64 16.05
CA SER A 347 -20.10 -10.53 17.00
C SER A 347 -21.22 -10.53 18.04
N ASP A 348 -20.89 -10.21 19.28
CA ASP A 348 -21.84 -9.98 20.38
C ASP A 348 -22.31 -8.52 20.45
N LEU A 349 -21.82 -7.65 19.59
CA LEU A 349 -22.20 -6.25 19.54
C LEU A 349 -23.63 -6.10 19.01
N ARG A 350 -24.47 -5.40 19.78
CA ARG A 350 -25.86 -5.17 19.37
C ARG A 350 -25.96 -4.44 18.04
N GLY A 351 -26.72 -5.02 17.11
CA GLY A 351 -26.93 -4.47 15.77
C GLY A 351 -25.90 -4.88 14.75
N GLU A 352 -24.82 -5.60 15.14
CA GLU A 352 -23.90 -6.21 14.20
C GLU A 352 -24.45 -7.53 13.65
N GLN A 353 -24.12 -7.81 12.40
CA GLN A 353 -24.42 -9.07 11.72
C GLN A 353 -23.20 -9.50 10.92
N ALA A 354 -22.23 -10.10 11.59
CA ALA A 354 -21.04 -10.61 10.93
C ALA A 354 -21.42 -11.67 9.88
N TRP A 355 -20.68 -11.72 8.76
CA TRP A 355 -20.91 -12.75 7.76
C TRP A 355 -20.53 -14.13 8.34
N PRO A 356 -21.34 -15.18 8.13
CA PRO A 356 -21.16 -16.44 8.86
C PRO A 356 -19.92 -17.24 8.44
N THR A 357 -19.41 -17.02 7.23
CA THR A 357 -18.26 -17.73 6.67
C THR A 357 -17.27 -16.79 6.01
N GLN A 358 -16.04 -17.26 5.81
CA GLN A 358 -15.02 -16.56 5.04
C GLN A 358 -14.29 -17.54 4.11
N PRO A 359 -13.81 -17.08 2.93
CA PRO A 359 -13.15 -17.92 1.95
C PRO A 359 -11.68 -18.20 2.32
N PHE A 360 -11.29 -19.48 2.25
CA PHE A 360 -9.92 -19.95 2.48
C PHE A 360 -9.44 -20.78 1.29
N PRO A 361 -8.36 -20.35 0.59
CA PRO A 361 -7.78 -21.17 -0.47
C PRO A 361 -7.10 -22.39 0.12
N SER A 362 -7.23 -23.55 -0.53
CA SER A 362 -6.57 -24.79 -0.11
C SER A 362 -5.06 -24.76 -0.38
N LYS A 363 -4.63 -23.96 -1.35
CA LYS A 363 -3.24 -23.67 -1.71
C LYS A 363 -3.10 -22.26 -2.29
N PRO A 364 -1.93 -21.62 -2.14
CA PRO A 364 -0.79 -22.00 -1.27
C PRO A 364 -1.20 -22.06 0.21
N ALA A 365 -0.40 -22.76 1.02
CA ALA A 365 -0.56 -22.71 2.48
C ALA A 365 -0.40 -21.26 2.99
N PRO A 366 -1.02 -20.88 4.11
CA PRO A 366 -0.86 -19.56 4.71
C PRO A 366 0.63 -19.22 4.92
N LEU A 367 1.05 -18.01 4.53
CA LEU A 367 2.45 -17.58 4.61
C LEU A 367 2.82 -17.06 6.01
N MET A 368 1.86 -16.95 6.90
CA MET A 368 2.03 -16.58 8.30
C MET A 368 1.17 -17.48 9.19
N ARG A 369 1.50 -17.53 10.47
CA ARG A 369 0.67 -18.22 11.47
C ARG A 369 -0.75 -17.63 11.45
N GLN A 370 -1.74 -18.49 11.47
CA GLN A 370 -3.16 -18.09 11.45
C GLN A 370 -3.76 -18.09 12.86
N ARG A 371 -3.10 -18.73 13.80
CA ARG A 371 -3.47 -18.83 15.21
C ARG A 371 -2.21 -18.75 16.05
N TYR A 372 -2.37 -18.41 17.31
CA TYR A 372 -1.33 -18.54 18.32
C TYR A 372 -1.73 -19.64 19.32
N THR A 373 -0.74 -20.29 19.91
CA THR A 373 -0.86 -21.34 20.91
C THR A 373 0.04 -21.03 22.09
N GLU A 374 0.02 -21.83 23.16
CA GLU A 374 0.96 -21.67 24.27
C GLU A 374 2.43 -21.80 23.81
N ALA A 375 2.70 -22.58 22.76
CA ALA A 375 4.02 -22.70 22.16
C ALA A 375 4.50 -21.40 21.47
N ASP A 376 3.60 -20.50 21.15
CA ASP A 376 3.91 -19.20 20.56
C ASP A 376 4.18 -18.10 21.61
N ALA A 377 4.09 -18.41 22.92
CA ALA A 377 4.42 -17.44 23.96
C ALA A 377 5.86 -16.96 23.81
N SER A 378 6.09 -15.66 24.02
CA SER A 378 7.43 -15.09 23.93
C SER A 378 8.41 -15.79 24.84
N ASN A 379 9.60 -16.10 24.34
CA ASN A 379 10.68 -16.77 25.05
C ASN A 379 11.89 -15.86 25.33
N LEU A 380 11.70 -14.54 25.25
CA LEU A 380 12.79 -13.58 25.45
C LEU A 380 13.27 -13.50 26.90
N SER A 381 12.37 -13.74 27.86
CA SER A 381 12.70 -13.94 29.29
C SER A 381 11.62 -14.79 29.96
N PRO A 382 11.92 -15.39 31.13
CA PRO A 382 10.92 -16.14 31.92
C PRO A 382 9.69 -15.29 32.29
N GLU A 383 9.90 -14.02 32.66
CA GLU A 383 8.82 -13.09 33.02
C GLU A 383 7.92 -12.78 31.83
N THR A 384 8.54 -12.51 30.69
CA THR A 384 7.80 -12.27 29.43
C THR A 384 7.03 -13.52 29.01
N GLN A 385 7.64 -14.70 29.14
CA GLN A 385 6.99 -15.97 28.83
C GLN A 385 5.75 -16.18 29.68
N GLN A 386 5.85 -16.00 30.99
CA GLN A 386 4.70 -16.17 31.89
C GLN A 386 3.58 -15.17 31.56
N MET A 387 3.92 -13.89 31.40
CA MET A 387 2.95 -12.85 31.02
C MET A 387 2.19 -13.21 29.71
N THR A 388 2.91 -13.67 28.70
CA THR A 388 2.30 -14.02 27.42
C THR A 388 1.48 -15.30 27.49
N LEU A 389 1.92 -16.31 28.26
CA LEU A 389 1.15 -17.53 28.54
C LEU A 389 -0.18 -17.21 29.25
N ASP A 390 -0.15 -16.40 30.30
CA ASP A 390 -1.36 -16.02 31.04
C ASP A 390 -2.36 -15.33 30.13
N ARG A 391 -1.87 -14.43 29.25
CA ARG A 391 -2.72 -13.75 28.25
C ARG A 391 -3.27 -14.70 27.19
N ILE A 392 -2.45 -15.63 26.68
CA ILE A 392 -2.89 -16.63 25.69
C ILE A 392 -4.01 -17.51 26.28
N ARG A 393 -3.85 -17.96 27.53
CA ARG A 393 -4.84 -18.78 28.23
C ARG A 393 -6.16 -18.03 28.50
N ALA A 394 -6.06 -16.73 28.79
CA ALA A 394 -7.23 -15.88 29.05
C ALA A 394 -7.95 -15.41 27.79
N SER A 395 -7.32 -15.48 26.61
CA SER A 395 -7.87 -14.91 25.37
C SER A 395 -8.34 -16.00 24.40
N PRO A 396 -9.61 -15.96 23.96
CA PRO A 396 -10.08 -16.85 22.91
C PRO A 396 -9.26 -16.68 21.64
N ASN A 397 -8.88 -17.78 21.00
CA ASN A 397 -8.12 -17.78 19.75
C ASN A 397 -9.02 -18.18 18.58
N PHE A 398 -9.55 -17.20 17.87
CA PHE A 398 -10.49 -17.40 16.77
C PHE A 398 -9.81 -17.46 15.38
N GLY A 399 -8.48 -17.40 15.31
CA GLY A 399 -7.77 -17.33 14.04
C GLY A 399 -7.82 -15.93 13.41
N PRO A 400 -7.77 -15.83 12.05
CA PRO A 400 -7.64 -14.55 11.36
C PRO A 400 -8.89 -13.66 11.39
N PHE A 401 -10.03 -14.18 11.85
CA PHE A 401 -11.32 -13.48 11.86
C PHE A 401 -11.99 -13.53 13.24
N PRO A 402 -11.37 -12.95 14.31
CA PRO A 402 -12.06 -12.78 15.58
C PRO A 402 -13.21 -11.79 15.41
N ALA A 403 -14.33 -12.03 16.07
CA ALA A 403 -15.43 -11.07 16.06
C ALA A 403 -15.11 -9.84 16.94
N PRO A 404 -15.37 -8.60 16.48
CA PRO A 404 -15.31 -7.43 17.35
C PRO A 404 -16.24 -7.56 18.54
N SER A 405 -15.76 -7.19 19.75
CA SER A 405 -16.45 -7.31 21.03
C SER A 405 -16.04 -6.21 22.00
N LEU A 406 -16.83 -5.98 23.05
CA LEU A 406 -16.43 -5.12 24.16
C LEU A 406 -15.29 -5.76 24.99
N ASN A 407 -15.19 -7.09 24.96
CA ASN A 407 -14.09 -7.80 25.57
C ASN A 407 -12.85 -7.71 24.69
N GLU A 408 -11.72 -7.31 25.29
CA GLU A 408 -10.45 -7.26 24.58
C GLU A 408 -9.98 -8.65 24.18
N THR A 409 -9.65 -8.85 22.92
CA THR A 409 -9.09 -10.10 22.40
C THR A 409 -7.79 -9.87 21.62
N VAL A 410 -6.96 -10.89 21.52
CA VAL A 410 -5.77 -10.88 20.69
C VAL A 410 -6.19 -11.16 19.24
N MET A 411 -5.87 -10.24 18.35
CA MET A 411 -6.04 -10.39 16.91
C MET A 411 -4.73 -10.82 16.26
N PHE A 412 -4.74 -11.99 15.63
CA PHE A 412 -3.58 -12.54 14.95
C PHE A 412 -4.04 -13.36 13.72
N PRO A 413 -3.68 -12.97 12.52
CA PRO A 413 -2.88 -11.81 12.07
C PRO A 413 -3.46 -10.45 12.44
N GLY A 414 -2.55 -9.51 12.76
CA GLY A 414 -2.92 -8.17 13.22
C GLY A 414 -3.47 -7.21 12.14
N PHE A 415 -3.73 -5.97 12.52
CA PHE A 415 -4.34 -4.93 11.65
C PHE A 415 -3.40 -4.44 10.54
N ASP A 416 -2.10 -4.25 10.82
CA ASP A 416 -1.14 -3.89 9.78
C ASP A 416 -1.12 -4.94 8.67
N GLY A 417 -1.42 -6.18 9.06
CA GLY A 417 -1.50 -7.30 8.15
C GLY A 417 -0.19 -8.04 7.96
N GLY A 418 -0.30 -9.20 7.30
CA GLY A 418 0.84 -10.02 6.90
C GLY A 418 1.54 -9.43 5.69
N MET A 419 0.86 -9.40 4.54
CA MET A 419 1.38 -8.77 3.33
C MET A 419 1.03 -7.29 3.32
N GLU A 420 1.86 -6.51 2.61
CA GLU A 420 1.82 -5.05 2.63
C GLU A 420 1.78 -4.45 1.20
N TRP A 421 1.67 -3.12 1.08
CA TRP A 421 1.48 -2.40 -0.18
C TRP A 421 2.59 -2.61 -1.23
N GLY A 422 3.77 -3.01 -0.80
CA GLY A 422 4.89 -3.28 -1.70
C GLY A 422 4.62 -4.46 -2.63
N GLY A 423 3.68 -5.32 -2.28
CA GLY A 423 3.35 -6.51 -3.03
C GLY A 423 4.44 -7.55 -3.05
N GLY A 424 4.33 -8.51 -3.96
CA GLY A 424 5.32 -9.56 -4.15
C GLY A 424 5.93 -9.52 -5.55
N ALA A 425 7.21 -9.87 -5.64
CA ALA A 425 7.90 -10.04 -6.91
C ALA A 425 7.62 -11.42 -7.51
N VAL A 426 7.59 -11.51 -8.84
CA VAL A 426 7.40 -12.79 -9.55
C VAL A 426 8.46 -12.94 -10.60
N ASP A 427 9.16 -14.07 -10.61
CA ASP A 427 10.10 -14.42 -11.66
C ASP A 427 9.42 -15.15 -12.84
N PRO A 428 10.09 -15.26 -14.00
CA PRO A 428 9.56 -15.98 -15.16
C PRO A 428 9.32 -17.48 -14.94
N ALA A 429 9.88 -18.07 -13.87
CA ALA A 429 9.63 -19.47 -13.50
C ALA A 429 8.33 -19.65 -12.71
N GLY A 430 7.63 -18.55 -12.35
CA GLY A 430 6.38 -18.59 -11.62
C GLY A 430 6.56 -18.67 -10.10
N VAL A 431 7.73 -18.29 -9.59
CA VAL A 431 7.97 -18.18 -8.14
C VAL A 431 7.59 -16.79 -7.66
N TYR A 432 6.76 -16.73 -6.62
CA TYR A 432 6.29 -15.51 -5.97
C TYR A 432 7.08 -15.27 -4.69
N TYR A 433 7.71 -14.10 -4.58
CA TYR A 433 8.54 -13.70 -3.44
C TYR A 433 7.84 -12.55 -2.70
N VAL A 434 7.62 -12.72 -1.39
CA VAL A 434 6.87 -11.73 -0.61
C VAL A 434 7.32 -11.68 0.83
N ASN A 435 7.40 -10.48 1.37
CA ASN A 435 7.61 -10.27 2.80
C ASN A 435 6.29 -10.27 3.55
N VAL A 436 6.33 -10.77 4.80
CA VAL A 436 5.14 -10.99 5.62
C VAL A 436 5.44 -10.61 7.07
N ASN A 437 4.50 -9.90 7.71
CA ASN A 437 4.51 -9.58 9.13
C ASN A 437 3.78 -10.64 9.95
N GLU A 438 4.30 -10.92 11.15
CA GLU A 438 3.67 -11.78 12.15
C GLU A 438 3.58 -11.06 13.51
N ILE A 439 2.89 -9.92 13.55
CA ILE A 439 2.75 -9.07 14.75
C ILE A 439 1.34 -9.20 15.32
N PRO A 440 1.19 -9.57 16.62
CA PRO A 440 -0.11 -9.63 17.27
C PRO A 440 -0.60 -8.24 17.69
N TRP A 441 -1.90 -8.04 17.67
CA TRP A 441 -2.57 -6.80 18.06
C TRP A 441 -3.70 -7.07 19.03
N LEU A 442 -4.20 -6.02 19.69
CA LEU A 442 -5.34 -6.08 20.60
C LEU A 442 -6.56 -5.44 19.92
N LEU A 443 -7.65 -6.20 19.87
CA LEU A 443 -8.95 -5.77 19.37
C LEU A 443 -9.90 -5.56 20.53
N GLN A 444 -10.48 -4.36 20.65
CA GLN A 444 -11.51 -4.04 21.61
C GLN A 444 -12.42 -2.95 21.04
N MET A 445 -13.72 -3.11 21.25
CA MET A 445 -14.70 -2.06 21.00
C MET A 445 -15.05 -1.36 22.30
N VAL A 446 -15.46 -0.10 22.23
CA VAL A 446 -15.94 0.69 23.37
C VAL A 446 -17.29 1.30 23.05
N GLU A 447 -18.16 1.40 24.06
CA GLU A 447 -19.48 2.01 23.89
C GLU A 447 -19.39 3.54 23.78
N THR A 448 -20.20 4.10 22.91
CA THR A 448 -20.42 5.57 22.78
C THR A 448 -21.64 6.04 23.56
N ARG A 449 -22.24 5.12 24.35
CA ARG A 449 -23.42 5.31 25.17
C ARG A 449 -23.19 4.80 26.59
N ARG A 450 -23.94 5.34 27.54
CA ARG A 450 -23.99 4.82 28.91
C ARG A 450 -24.80 3.52 28.97
N PRO A 451 -24.71 2.74 30.08
CA PRO A 451 -25.47 1.49 30.24
C PRO A 451 -26.99 1.67 30.15
N ASP A 452 -27.53 2.85 30.50
CA ASP A 452 -28.93 3.20 30.37
C ASP A 452 -29.35 3.55 28.94
N GLY A 453 -28.42 3.49 27.98
CA GLY A 453 -28.63 3.80 26.56
C GLY A 453 -28.54 5.29 26.21
N THR A 454 -28.34 6.18 27.20
CA THR A 454 -28.13 7.60 26.92
C THR A 454 -26.75 7.83 26.28
N PRO A 455 -26.64 8.72 25.27
CA PRO A 455 -25.36 9.05 24.66
C PRO A 455 -24.37 9.61 25.68
N LEU A 456 -23.08 9.29 25.52
CA LEU A 456 -22.01 9.99 26.22
C LEU A 456 -22.01 11.48 25.87
N PRO A 457 -21.39 12.36 26.70
CA PRO A 457 -21.21 13.76 26.35
C PRO A 457 -20.63 13.92 24.95
N ARG A 458 -21.11 14.89 24.19
CA ARG A 458 -20.80 15.03 22.77
C ARG A 458 -19.30 14.99 22.46
N GLY A 459 -18.52 15.80 23.19
CA GLY A 459 -17.07 15.87 22.96
C GLY A 459 -16.35 14.54 23.21
N GLU A 460 -16.74 13.82 24.26
CA GLU A 460 -16.21 12.49 24.58
C GLU A 460 -16.58 11.46 23.51
N ARG A 461 -17.84 11.44 23.12
CA ARG A 461 -18.36 10.53 22.10
C ARG A 461 -17.69 10.76 20.75
N ASP A 462 -17.60 12.02 20.30
CA ASP A 462 -16.96 12.37 19.05
C ASP A 462 -15.45 12.06 19.09
N TYR A 463 -14.81 12.19 20.27
CA TYR A 463 -13.44 11.76 20.48
C TYR A 463 -13.28 10.24 20.31
N LEU A 464 -14.13 9.43 20.91
CA LEU A 464 -14.11 7.98 20.78
C LEU A 464 -14.24 7.54 19.33
N VAL A 465 -15.16 8.17 18.58
CA VAL A 465 -15.43 7.82 17.18
C VAL A 465 -14.30 8.25 16.24
N HIS A 466 -13.70 9.43 16.44
CA HIS A 466 -12.79 10.03 15.46
C HIS A 466 -11.31 10.02 15.86
N CYS A 467 -11.00 9.97 17.16
CA CYS A 467 -9.64 10.20 17.66
C CYS A 467 -9.06 9.00 18.42
N ALA A 468 -9.89 8.26 19.17
CA ALA A 468 -9.44 7.22 20.07
C ALA A 468 -8.68 6.08 19.37
N ALA A 469 -9.04 5.77 18.13
CA ALA A 469 -8.36 4.76 17.31
C ALA A 469 -6.84 4.97 17.23
N CYS A 470 -6.41 6.24 17.19
CA CYS A 470 -4.99 6.61 17.13
C CYS A 470 -4.46 7.12 18.48
N HIS A 471 -5.24 7.91 19.20
CA HIS A 471 -4.76 8.60 20.42
C HIS A 471 -5.11 7.86 21.72
N GLY A 472 -5.70 6.66 21.65
CA GLY A 472 -6.15 5.88 22.79
C GLY A 472 -7.45 6.43 23.40
N ILE A 473 -8.20 5.55 24.07
CA ILE A 473 -9.48 5.93 24.72
C ILE A 473 -9.27 6.91 25.91
N ASP A 474 -8.09 6.89 26.49
CA ASP A 474 -7.66 7.71 27.63
C ASP A 474 -6.81 8.92 27.23
N ARG A 475 -6.65 9.21 25.97
CA ARG A 475 -5.84 10.30 25.39
C ARG A 475 -4.33 10.18 25.63
N LYS A 476 -3.83 9.06 26.16
CA LYS A 476 -2.39 8.86 26.41
C LYS A 476 -1.57 8.61 25.15
N GLY A 477 -2.22 8.45 24.00
CA GLY A 477 -1.58 8.05 22.75
C GLY A 477 -1.31 6.54 22.70
N LEU A 478 -0.72 6.12 21.60
CA LEU A 478 -0.31 4.73 21.34
C LEU A 478 1.15 4.74 20.84
N PRO A 479 2.14 4.92 21.73
CA PRO A 479 3.54 5.13 21.36
C PRO A 479 4.11 3.99 20.51
N ALA A 480 3.79 2.74 20.81
CA ALA A 480 4.23 1.56 20.05
C ALA A 480 3.73 1.58 18.59
N ALA A 481 2.63 2.28 18.32
CA ALA A 481 2.12 2.52 16.97
C ALA A 481 2.51 3.91 16.40
N GLY A 482 3.30 4.68 17.16
CA GLY A 482 3.78 6.01 16.76
C GLY A 482 2.72 7.12 16.85
N PHE A 483 1.70 6.97 17.70
CA PHE A 483 0.68 7.99 17.91
C PHE A 483 0.90 8.76 19.21
N PRO A 484 0.95 10.11 19.18
CA PRO A 484 1.30 10.91 20.34
C PRO A 484 0.15 10.99 21.36
N SER A 485 0.53 11.23 22.63
CA SER A 485 -0.41 11.61 23.69
C SER A 485 -1.05 12.95 23.40
N LEU A 486 -2.34 13.08 23.72
CA LEU A 486 -3.08 14.36 23.74
C LEU A 486 -3.24 14.93 25.15
N LEU A 487 -2.75 14.24 26.19
CA LEU A 487 -2.71 14.81 27.52
C LEU A 487 -1.78 16.03 27.53
N ASP A 488 -2.20 17.10 28.19
CA ASP A 488 -1.45 18.38 28.27
C ASP A 488 -1.03 18.92 26.88
N ILE A 489 -1.84 18.71 25.86
CA ILE A 489 -1.52 19.14 24.49
C ILE A 489 -1.40 20.66 24.40
N GLU A 490 -2.11 21.42 25.24
CA GLU A 490 -2.06 22.88 25.34
C GLU A 490 -0.68 23.41 25.77
N LYS A 491 0.16 22.60 26.43
CA LYS A 491 1.54 22.95 26.76
C LYS A 491 2.48 22.88 25.55
N ARG A 492 2.04 22.24 24.46
CA ARG A 492 2.85 21.95 23.27
C ARG A 492 2.31 22.64 22.01
N ARG A 493 1.03 23.03 22.02
CA ARG A 493 0.33 23.61 20.87
C ARG A 493 -0.72 24.59 21.36
N THR A 494 -0.90 25.68 20.64
CA THR A 494 -2.01 26.61 20.88
C THR A 494 -3.35 26.01 20.46
N SER A 495 -4.46 26.48 21.04
CA SER A 495 -5.80 26.04 20.67
C SER A 495 -6.10 26.28 19.18
N ALA A 496 -5.57 27.37 18.59
CA ALA A 496 -5.71 27.66 17.16
C ALA A 496 -4.98 26.64 16.28
N GLU A 497 -3.75 26.23 16.66
CA GLU A 497 -3.00 25.17 15.97
C GLU A 497 -3.71 23.83 16.07
N ILE A 498 -4.26 23.48 17.26
CA ILE A 498 -4.98 22.22 17.45
C ILE A 498 -6.25 22.21 16.58
N ALA A 499 -7.00 23.31 16.55
CA ALA A 499 -8.18 23.44 15.69
C ALA A 499 -7.81 23.35 14.20
N HIS A 500 -6.73 23.99 13.78
CA HIS A 500 -6.21 23.92 12.42
C HIS A 500 -5.79 22.48 12.05
N ILE A 501 -5.02 21.81 12.92
CA ILE A 501 -4.59 20.43 12.73
C ILE A 501 -5.79 19.50 12.67
N THR A 502 -6.77 19.66 13.54
CA THR A 502 -7.98 18.82 13.53
C THR A 502 -8.77 19.01 12.24
N ARG A 503 -8.94 20.24 11.78
CA ARG A 503 -9.68 20.53 10.55
C ARG A 503 -8.94 20.01 9.30
N ASN A 504 -7.65 20.30 9.20
CA ASN A 504 -6.87 20.08 7.98
C ASN A 504 -6.01 18.82 8.03
N GLY A 505 -5.90 18.14 9.20
CA GLY A 505 -5.00 17.04 9.47
C GLY A 505 -3.54 17.48 9.67
N PHE A 506 -2.62 16.57 10.01
CA PHE A 506 -1.16 16.79 10.16
C PHE A 506 -0.38 15.49 10.10
N GLY A 507 0.59 15.37 9.19
CA GLY A 507 1.35 14.13 8.99
C GLY A 507 0.42 12.93 8.72
N ARG A 508 0.43 11.94 9.60
CA ARG A 508 -0.45 10.76 9.53
C ARG A 508 -1.90 11.03 9.97
N MET A 509 -2.15 12.13 10.67
CA MET A 509 -3.49 12.46 11.14
C MET A 509 -4.36 12.95 9.96
N PRO A 510 -5.51 12.31 9.68
CA PRO A 510 -6.40 12.73 8.61
C PRO A 510 -7.05 14.09 8.90
N ALA A 511 -7.58 14.71 7.87
CA ALA A 511 -8.42 15.90 8.02
C ALA A 511 -9.83 15.50 8.49
N PHE A 512 -10.37 16.26 9.44
CA PHE A 512 -11.74 16.12 9.94
C PHE A 512 -12.59 17.35 9.58
N ASP A 513 -12.41 17.84 8.35
CA ASP A 513 -13.09 19.01 7.79
C ASP A 513 -14.61 18.84 7.70
N LYS A 514 -15.08 17.60 7.60
CA LYS A 514 -16.50 17.25 7.50
C LYS A 514 -17.21 17.20 8.85
N ILE A 515 -16.51 17.26 9.97
CA ILE A 515 -17.14 17.37 11.28
C ILE A 515 -17.75 18.79 11.39
N PRO A 516 -19.08 18.92 11.61
CA PRO A 516 -19.73 20.22 11.80
C PRO A 516 -19.09 21.04 12.92
N GLU A 517 -19.03 22.36 12.76
CA GLU A 517 -18.31 23.23 13.71
C GLU A 517 -18.73 23.05 15.19
N PRO A 518 -20.02 22.96 15.55
CA PRO A 518 -20.40 22.77 16.95
C PRO A 518 -19.93 21.40 17.53
N GLN A 519 -19.81 20.39 16.68
CA GLN A 519 -19.25 19.09 17.10
C GLN A 519 -17.75 19.18 17.30
N ARG A 520 -17.05 19.89 16.40
CA ARG A 520 -15.60 20.10 16.49
C ARG A 520 -15.23 20.90 17.73
N GLU A 521 -15.99 21.93 18.06
CA GLU A 521 -15.81 22.72 19.30
C GLU A 521 -15.93 21.83 20.54
N ALA A 522 -16.99 21.00 20.63
CA ALA A 522 -17.17 20.07 21.73
C ALA A 522 -16.03 19.03 21.82
N LEU A 523 -15.61 18.49 20.68
CA LEU A 523 -14.47 17.58 20.58
C LEU A 523 -13.18 18.23 21.07
N LEU A 524 -12.88 19.46 20.64
CA LEU A 524 -11.70 20.20 21.06
C LEU A 524 -11.72 20.53 22.55
N ALA A 525 -12.87 20.93 23.09
CA ALA A 525 -13.02 21.14 24.52
C ALA A 525 -12.70 19.86 25.32
N TYR A 526 -13.18 18.71 24.88
CA TYR A 526 -12.85 17.42 25.50
C TYR A 526 -11.36 17.10 25.41
N VAL A 527 -10.73 17.30 24.24
CA VAL A 527 -9.28 17.08 24.05
C VAL A 527 -8.45 17.96 24.99
N LEU A 528 -8.86 19.22 25.17
CA LEU A 528 -8.19 20.20 26.03
C LEU A 528 -8.54 20.03 27.53
N GLY A 529 -9.36 19.04 27.90
CA GLY A 529 -9.80 18.86 29.30
C GLY A 529 -10.64 20.01 29.84
N GLN A 530 -11.21 20.83 28.97
CA GLN A 530 -12.06 21.95 29.34
C GLN A 530 -13.47 21.45 29.66
N PRO A 531 -14.18 22.06 30.62
CA PRO A 531 -15.61 21.81 30.79
C PRO A 531 -16.32 22.01 29.46
N ALA A 532 -17.25 21.13 29.11
CA ALA A 532 -18.08 21.32 27.92
C ALA A 532 -18.71 22.71 28.04
N ALA A 533 -18.24 23.66 27.23
CA ALA A 533 -18.84 24.95 27.16
C ALA A 533 -20.32 24.71 26.83
N SER A 534 -21.22 25.21 27.66
CA SER A 534 -22.64 25.20 27.40
C SER A 534 -22.86 25.99 26.10
N ALA A 535 -22.79 25.29 24.97
CA ALA A 535 -23.17 25.85 23.69
C ALA A 535 -24.60 26.35 23.87
N SER A 536 -24.74 27.67 24.04
CA SER A 536 -25.99 28.40 24.11
C SER A 536 -27.11 27.73 24.93
N GLY A 537 -27.00 27.76 26.27
CA GLY A 537 -28.12 27.87 27.20
C GLY A 537 -29.25 26.83 27.18
N ARG A 538 -29.03 25.61 26.69
CA ARG A 538 -29.98 24.49 26.85
C ARG A 538 -29.23 23.20 27.20
N PRO A 539 -29.67 22.50 28.26
CA PRO A 539 -29.14 21.16 28.57
C PRO A 539 -29.43 20.23 27.40
N ASP A 540 -28.42 19.48 26.95
CA ASP A 540 -28.51 18.44 25.92
C ASP A 540 -29.51 17.30 26.27
N GLU A 541 -29.97 17.22 27.50
CA GLU A 541 -30.89 16.18 28.02
C GLU A 541 -32.31 16.22 27.42
N ALA A 542 -32.80 17.37 26.98
CA ALA A 542 -34.15 17.46 26.38
C ALA A 542 -34.18 17.06 24.89
N SER A 543 -33.04 17.05 24.19
CA SER A 543 -32.91 16.74 22.77
C SER A 543 -32.75 15.21 22.50
N ALA A 544 -32.40 14.42 23.51
CA ALA A 544 -32.07 13.01 23.36
C ALA A 544 -33.25 12.10 22.96
N LYS A 545 -34.49 12.54 23.18
CA LYS A 545 -35.70 11.75 22.84
C LYS A 545 -36.16 11.86 21.39
N LYS A 546 -35.57 12.74 20.57
CA LYS A 546 -35.95 12.94 19.14
C LYS A 546 -34.77 13.25 18.22
N SER A 547 -33.50 13.00 18.61
CA SER A 547 -32.40 13.27 17.72
C SER A 547 -32.17 12.12 16.73
N ASN A 548 -32.14 12.45 15.46
CA ASN A 548 -31.54 11.61 14.39
C ASN A 548 -30.03 11.43 14.62
N ASP A 549 -29.63 11.03 15.84
CA ASP A 549 -28.24 10.80 16.19
C ASP A 549 -27.70 9.56 15.45
N LYS A 550 -26.96 9.82 14.39
CA LYS A 550 -26.35 8.78 13.54
C LYS A 550 -24.99 8.29 14.06
N THR A 551 -24.58 8.70 15.26
CA THR A 551 -23.32 8.24 15.85
C THR A 551 -23.39 6.73 16.08
N PRO A 552 -22.40 5.96 15.61
CA PRO A 552 -22.33 4.52 15.86
C PRO A 552 -22.39 4.23 17.37
N PRO A 553 -23.09 3.15 17.80
CA PRO A 553 -23.18 2.80 19.23
C PRO A 553 -21.85 2.34 19.81
N TYR A 554 -20.91 1.97 18.97
CA TYR A 554 -19.57 1.49 19.33
C TYR A 554 -18.51 2.24 18.55
N ALA A 555 -17.34 2.42 19.18
CA ALA A 555 -16.13 2.93 18.57
C ALA A 555 -14.98 1.92 18.76
N PHE A 556 -13.98 1.98 17.90
CA PHE A 556 -12.78 1.15 18.00
C PHE A 556 -11.85 1.66 19.10
N GLY A 557 -11.43 0.77 20.01
CA GLY A 557 -10.62 1.10 21.18
C GLY A 557 -9.15 1.44 20.90
N GLY A 558 -8.69 1.29 19.66
CA GLY A 558 -7.40 1.77 19.19
C GLY A 558 -6.48 0.71 18.59
N PHE A 559 -5.56 1.19 17.76
CA PHE A 559 -4.52 0.36 17.12
C PHE A 559 -3.41 0.04 18.12
N ARG A 560 -3.66 -0.95 18.99
CA ARG A 560 -2.76 -1.38 20.08
C ARG A 560 -2.04 -2.66 19.69
N ARG A 561 -0.72 -2.60 19.56
CA ARG A 561 0.12 -3.80 19.43
C ARG A 561 0.16 -4.54 20.76
N TRP A 562 0.12 -5.86 20.72
CA TRP A 562 0.40 -6.66 21.89
C TRP A 562 1.90 -6.89 21.98
N THR A 563 2.53 -6.17 22.91
CA THR A 563 3.98 -6.19 23.17
C THR A 563 4.28 -6.62 24.59
N ASP A 564 5.51 -7.07 24.82
CA ASP A 564 6.07 -7.24 26.15
C ASP A 564 6.46 -5.88 26.78
N GLN A 565 7.03 -5.93 27.99
CA GLN A 565 7.46 -4.74 28.74
C GLN A 565 8.61 -4.00 28.06
N ALA A 566 9.41 -4.70 27.23
CA ALA A 566 10.51 -4.11 26.47
C ALA A 566 10.07 -3.56 25.11
N GLY A 567 8.80 -3.75 24.72
CA GLY A 567 8.23 -3.26 23.48
C GLY A 567 8.35 -4.23 22.29
N TYR A 568 8.85 -5.43 22.50
CA TYR A 568 8.88 -6.48 21.46
C TYR A 568 7.52 -7.16 21.33
N PRO A 569 7.19 -7.73 20.14
CA PRO A 569 5.96 -8.49 19.98
C PRO A 569 5.85 -9.62 21.01
N ALA A 570 4.70 -9.75 21.65
CA ALA A 570 4.47 -10.67 22.77
C ALA A 570 4.31 -12.14 22.36
N ILE A 571 4.84 -12.53 21.22
CA ILE A 571 4.91 -13.91 20.73
C ILE A 571 6.33 -14.25 20.30
N ASN A 572 6.61 -15.55 20.20
CA ASN A 572 7.87 -16.03 19.66
C ASN A 572 8.15 -15.52 18.26
N PRO A 573 9.40 -15.16 17.91
CA PRO A 573 9.78 -14.92 16.53
C PRO A 573 9.53 -16.18 15.63
N PRO A 574 9.51 -16.03 14.29
CA PRO A 574 9.85 -14.80 13.57
C PRO A 574 8.69 -13.79 13.55
N TRP A 575 9.01 -12.49 13.67
CA TRP A 575 8.04 -11.39 13.61
C TRP A 575 7.91 -10.78 12.22
N GLY A 576 8.88 -11.07 11.34
CA GLY A 576 8.88 -10.72 9.94
C GLY A 576 9.64 -11.76 9.14
N THR A 577 9.13 -12.09 7.95
CA THR A 577 9.71 -13.13 7.09
C THR A 577 9.74 -12.72 5.63
N LEU A 578 10.68 -13.27 4.87
CA LEU A 578 10.66 -13.29 3.41
C LEU A 578 10.37 -14.72 2.95
N ASN A 579 9.45 -14.86 2.01
CA ASN A 579 8.91 -16.14 1.57
C ASN A 579 9.06 -16.30 0.06
N ALA A 580 9.30 -17.51 -0.41
CA ALA A 580 9.25 -17.88 -1.83
C ALA A 580 8.22 -19.00 -2.03
N VAL A 581 7.26 -18.79 -2.91
CA VAL A 581 6.18 -19.72 -3.20
C VAL A 581 6.19 -20.08 -4.68
N ASP A 582 6.27 -21.35 -5.01
CA ASP A 582 6.11 -21.82 -6.38
C ASP A 582 4.62 -21.84 -6.75
N LEU A 583 4.18 -20.89 -7.56
CA LEU A 583 2.76 -20.80 -7.97
C LEU A 583 2.39 -21.80 -9.11
N ASN A 584 3.32 -22.62 -9.58
CA ASN A 584 2.96 -23.75 -10.43
C ASN A 584 2.35 -24.89 -9.59
N THR A 585 2.83 -25.07 -8.37
CA THR A 585 2.44 -26.16 -7.46
C THR A 585 1.66 -25.67 -6.23
N GLY A 586 1.79 -24.40 -5.88
CA GLY A 586 1.25 -23.81 -4.65
C GLY A 586 2.08 -24.17 -3.41
N GLU A 587 3.34 -24.60 -3.57
CA GLU A 587 4.19 -25.03 -2.45
C GLU A 587 5.16 -23.92 -2.04
N LEU A 588 5.39 -23.81 -0.71
CA LEU A 588 6.43 -22.96 -0.15
C LEU A 588 7.82 -23.57 -0.46
N LYS A 589 8.67 -22.80 -1.15
CA LYS A 589 10.05 -23.21 -1.43
C LYS A 589 10.98 -22.97 -0.26
N TRP A 590 10.89 -21.78 0.32
CA TRP A 590 11.63 -21.39 1.51
C TRP A 590 10.96 -20.19 2.22
N LYS A 591 11.22 -20.09 3.52
CA LYS A 591 10.82 -19.00 4.40
C LYS A 591 11.99 -18.67 5.32
N VAL A 592 12.40 -17.41 5.38
CA VAL A 592 13.51 -16.94 6.22
C VAL A 592 13.10 -15.70 7.02
N PRO A 593 13.68 -15.48 8.21
CA PRO A 593 13.51 -14.22 8.93
C PRO A 593 13.95 -13.02 8.10
N LEU A 594 13.21 -11.91 8.17
CA LEU A 594 13.52 -10.66 7.48
C LEU A 594 13.71 -9.53 8.49
N GLY A 595 14.95 -9.04 8.60
CA GLY A 595 15.37 -8.04 9.58
C GLY A 595 15.76 -8.65 10.92
N GLU A 596 16.28 -7.81 11.80
CA GLU A 596 16.68 -8.18 13.16
C GLU A 596 16.58 -7.00 14.12
N TYR A 597 16.43 -7.29 15.40
CA TYR A 597 16.69 -6.36 16.48
C TYR A 597 18.13 -6.56 16.94
N ARG A 598 19.03 -5.63 16.57
CA ARG A 598 20.48 -5.74 16.80
C ARG A 598 20.82 -5.98 18.26
N GLU A 599 20.07 -5.39 19.20
CA GLU A 599 20.22 -5.56 20.62
C GLU A 599 19.85 -6.99 21.12
N LEU A 600 18.99 -7.69 20.41
CA LEU A 600 18.68 -9.11 20.67
C LEU A 600 19.76 -10.01 20.06
N SER A 601 20.19 -9.72 18.85
CA SER A 601 21.29 -10.44 18.19
C SER A 601 22.59 -10.32 18.99
N ALA A 602 22.88 -9.17 19.60
CA ALA A 602 24.02 -8.96 20.49
C ALA A 602 23.97 -9.80 21.76
N LYS A 603 22.78 -10.25 22.20
CA LYS A 603 22.57 -11.18 23.31
C LYS A 603 22.60 -12.66 22.88
N GLY A 604 22.92 -12.95 21.61
CA GLY A 604 22.98 -14.31 21.07
C GLY A 604 21.63 -14.88 20.62
N ILE A 605 20.58 -14.06 20.57
CA ILE A 605 19.27 -14.47 20.04
C ILE A 605 19.35 -14.51 18.52
N PRO A 606 18.94 -15.59 17.84
CA PRO A 606 18.92 -15.67 16.38
C PRO A 606 18.10 -14.54 15.74
N PRO A 607 18.31 -14.21 14.46
CA PRO A 607 17.53 -13.18 13.75
C PRO A 607 16.04 -13.40 13.93
N THR A 608 15.38 -12.41 14.52
CA THR A 608 13.96 -12.49 14.89
C THR A 608 13.02 -12.13 13.76
N GLY A 609 13.54 -11.50 12.68
CA GLY A 609 12.71 -10.69 11.81
C GLY A 609 12.22 -9.43 12.54
N THR A 610 11.77 -8.45 11.79
CA THR A 610 11.13 -7.25 12.32
C THR A 610 9.82 -6.99 11.59
N GLU A 611 9.01 -6.07 12.10
CA GLU A 611 7.97 -5.46 11.26
C GLU A 611 8.59 -4.95 9.96
N ASN A 612 7.88 -5.13 8.85
CA ASN A 612 8.41 -4.79 7.55
C ASN A 612 7.33 -4.18 6.64
N TYR A 613 7.73 -3.18 5.85
CA TYR A 613 6.87 -2.40 4.97
C TYR A 613 7.61 -2.12 3.66
N GLY A 614 6.92 -2.19 2.54
CA GLY A 614 7.53 -2.19 1.20
C GLY A 614 7.51 -3.58 0.59
N GLY A 615 8.31 -3.83 -0.44
CA GLY A 615 8.33 -5.12 -1.14
C GLY A 615 9.69 -5.45 -1.75
N PRO A 616 9.89 -6.69 -2.21
CA PRO A 616 11.11 -7.12 -2.89
C PRO A 616 11.12 -6.74 -4.37
N VAL A 617 12.31 -6.69 -4.97
CA VAL A 617 12.53 -6.68 -6.42
C VAL A 617 13.38 -7.89 -6.80
N ALA A 618 12.90 -8.68 -7.77
CA ALA A 618 13.62 -9.82 -8.32
C ALA A 618 14.37 -9.45 -9.59
N THR A 619 15.54 -10.02 -9.81
CA THR A 619 16.33 -9.79 -11.02
C THR A 619 16.76 -11.09 -11.72
N ALA A 620 16.98 -11.04 -13.02
CA ALA A 620 17.53 -12.17 -13.76
C ALA A 620 18.96 -12.56 -13.31
N GLY A 621 19.63 -11.70 -12.53
CA GLY A 621 20.89 -12.04 -11.84
C GLY A 621 20.73 -13.02 -10.69
N GLY A 622 19.51 -13.49 -10.41
CA GLY A 622 19.19 -14.46 -9.36
C GLY A 622 19.10 -13.87 -7.97
N LEU A 623 18.84 -12.56 -7.86
CA LEU A 623 18.83 -11.81 -6.62
C LEU A 623 17.45 -11.22 -6.30
N LEU A 624 17.14 -11.14 -5.00
CA LEU A 624 16.02 -10.37 -4.46
C LEU A 624 16.58 -9.21 -3.65
N PHE A 625 16.27 -7.98 -4.03
CA PHE A 625 16.60 -6.79 -3.25
C PHE A 625 15.39 -6.34 -2.44
N ILE A 626 15.57 -6.15 -1.15
CA ILE A 626 14.55 -5.67 -0.23
C ILE A 626 15.19 -4.90 0.93
N ALA A 627 14.54 -3.80 1.34
CA ALA A 627 14.85 -3.13 2.60
C ALA A 627 13.73 -3.42 3.61
N ALA A 628 12.64 -2.68 3.56
CA ALA A 628 11.38 -2.94 4.25
C ALA A 628 11.45 -2.98 5.80
N THR A 629 12.59 -3.28 6.40
CA THR A 629 12.75 -3.66 7.82
C THR A 629 13.02 -2.48 8.73
N ALA A 630 12.69 -2.65 10.01
CA ALA A 630 12.90 -1.64 11.05
C ALA A 630 14.38 -1.41 11.41
N ASP A 631 15.29 -2.28 10.98
CA ASP A 631 16.74 -2.20 11.23
C ASP A 631 17.52 -1.34 10.23
N GLU A 632 16.81 -0.58 9.39
CA GLU A 632 17.39 0.38 8.46
C GLU A 632 18.46 -0.23 7.55
N THR A 633 18.18 -1.44 7.04
CA THR A 633 19.14 -2.21 6.25
C THR A 633 18.50 -2.69 4.94
N ILE A 634 19.16 -2.42 3.80
CA ILE A 634 18.83 -3.05 2.52
C ILE A 634 19.62 -4.35 2.36
N ARG A 635 18.98 -5.38 1.82
CA ARG A 635 19.57 -6.72 1.64
C ARG A 635 19.37 -7.24 0.22
N ALA A 636 20.34 -8.05 -0.24
CA ALA A 636 20.20 -8.90 -1.41
C ALA A 636 20.19 -10.36 -0.98
N PHE A 637 19.12 -11.06 -1.35
CA PHE A 637 18.95 -12.49 -1.08
C PHE A 637 19.14 -13.30 -2.35
N ASP A 638 19.63 -14.51 -2.21
CA ASP A 638 19.62 -15.53 -3.25
C ASP A 638 18.19 -16.03 -3.49
N GLN A 639 17.67 -15.91 -4.72
CA GLN A 639 16.30 -16.32 -5.07
C GLN A 639 16.02 -17.80 -4.83
N THR A 640 17.05 -18.66 -4.93
CA THR A 640 16.89 -20.12 -4.84
C THR A 640 16.83 -20.59 -3.40
N THR A 641 17.62 -19.96 -2.51
CA THR A 641 17.86 -20.46 -1.15
C THR A 641 17.34 -19.53 -0.04
N GLY A 642 17.04 -18.27 -0.34
CA GLY A 642 16.72 -17.26 0.66
C GLY A 642 17.92 -16.80 1.50
N LYS A 643 19.15 -17.17 1.13
CA LYS A 643 20.38 -16.76 1.84
C LYS A 643 20.70 -15.30 1.54
N ILE A 644 21.07 -14.52 2.56
CA ILE A 644 21.59 -13.18 2.39
C ILE A 644 22.99 -13.26 1.75
N LEU A 645 23.17 -12.59 0.62
CA LEU A 645 24.44 -12.50 -0.11
C LEU A 645 25.14 -11.15 0.07
N TRP A 646 24.38 -10.12 0.42
CA TRP A 646 24.87 -8.76 0.66
C TRP A 646 23.87 -7.96 1.50
N GLN A 647 24.36 -7.00 2.26
CA GLN A 647 23.56 -6.02 2.99
C GLN A 647 24.33 -4.72 3.20
N ALA A 648 23.59 -3.62 3.29
CA ALA A 648 24.13 -2.29 3.58
C ALA A 648 23.16 -1.49 4.45
N PRO A 649 23.71 -0.62 5.35
CA PRO A 649 22.90 0.29 6.14
C PRO A 649 22.27 1.37 5.25
N LEU A 650 21.11 1.85 5.66
CA LEU A 650 20.43 3.01 5.09
C LEU A 650 20.37 4.12 6.14
N PRO A 651 20.31 5.41 5.73
CA PRO A 651 20.23 6.53 6.66
C PRO A 651 18.91 6.58 7.43
N PHE A 652 17.86 5.96 6.89
CA PHE A 652 16.52 5.80 7.47
C PHE A 652 15.91 4.48 7.01
N GLY A 653 14.86 4.01 7.67
CA GLY A 653 14.14 2.80 7.25
C GLY A 653 13.68 2.85 5.80
N GLY A 654 14.01 1.82 5.04
CA GLY A 654 13.68 1.69 3.61
C GLY A 654 12.27 1.15 3.40
N ASN A 655 11.23 1.85 3.86
CA ASN A 655 9.82 1.44 3.79
C ASN A 655 9.21 1.54 2.38
N ALA A 656 10.04 1.60 1.35
CA ALA A 656 9.69 1.63 -0.06
C ALA A 656 10.07 0.32 -0.75
N THR A 657 9.57 0.12 -1.95
CA THR A 657 10.02 -0.97 -2.83
C THR A 657 11.16 -0.46 -3.70
N PRO A 658 12.31 -1.16 -3.77
CA PRO A 658 13.42 -0.76 -4.62
C PRO A 658 13.04 -0.74 -6.12
N SER A 659 13.80 0.01 -6.92
CA SER A 659 13.80 -0.07 -8.38
C SER A 659 15.19 -0.48 -8.86
N THR A 660 15.29 -1.11 -10.03
CA THR A 660 16.59 -1.41 -10.66
C THR A 660 16.55 -1.08 -12.14
N TYR A 661 17.61 -0.47 -12.63
CA TYR A 661 17.73 0.04 -13.99
C TYR A 661 19.19 0.02 -14.44
N ALA A 662 19.44 0.26 -15.72
CA ALA A 662 20.79 0.44 -16.24
C ALA A 662 20.88 1.74 -17.05
N VAL A 663 21.94 2.51 -16.83
CA VAL A 663 22.27 3.71 -17.59
C VAL A 663 23.77 3.74 -17.90
N ALA A 664 24.12 4.11 -19.13
CA ALA A 664 25.49 4.09 -19.62
C ALA A 664 26.23 2.76 -19.39
N GLY A 665 25.51 1.64 -19.53
CA GLY A 665 26.07 0.29 -19.35
C GLY A 665 26.29 -0.16 -17.91
N ARG A 666 25.90 0.64 -16.89
CA ARG A 666 26.02 0.34 -15.47
C ARG A 666 24.64 0.11 -14.86
N GLN A 667 24.46 -1.03 -14.16
CA GLN A 667 23.23 -1.35 -13.43
C GLN A 667 23.24 -0.71 -12.04
N TYR A 668 22.08 -0.20 -11.64
CA TYR A 668 21.83 0.41 -10.33
C TYR A 668 20.66 -0.29 -9.64
N VAL A 669 20.71 -0.30 -8.32
CA VAL A 669 19.58 -0.58 -7.43
C VAL A 669 19.35 0.66 -6.59
N VAL A 670 18.15 1.24 -6.65
CA VAL A 670 17.81 2.49 -5.96
C VAL A 670 16.65 2.29 -5.02
N ILE A 671 16.70 2.95 -3.85
CA ILE A 671 15.64 2.92 -2.86
C ILE A 671 15.39 4.30 -2.25
N SER A 672 14.12 4.59 -1.98
CA SER A 672 13.71 5.72 -1.15
C SER A 672 13.75 5.32 0.33
N ALA A 673 14.57 5.97 1.13
CA ALA A 673 14.78 5.71 2.54
C ALA A 673 14.28 6.89 3.37
N GLY A 674 13.11 6.75 3.99
CA GLY A 674 12.46 7.84 4.73
C GLY A 674 12.06 7.48 6.16
N GLY A 675 12.10 6.22 6.58
CA GLY A 675 11.73 5.82 7.93
C GLY A 675 10.29 6.21 8.30
N GLY A 676 10.11 6.78 9.48
CA GLY A 676 8.85 7.38 9.96
C GLY A 676 7.77 6.40 10.42
N LYS A 677 7.91 5.10 10.18
CA LYS A 677 7.01 4.07 10.69
C LYS A 677 7.30 3.75 12.15
N SER A 678 6.24 3.43 12.90
CA SER A 678 6.35 2.93 14.26
C SER A 678 7.16 3.83 15.20
N GLY A 679 7.06 5.17 15.03
CA GLY A 679 7.76 6.15 15.87
C GLY A 679 9.27 6.27 15.60
N ARG A 680 9.80 5.62 14.57
CA ARG A 680 11.21 5.74 14.18
C ARG A 680 11.50 7.08 13.48
N PRO A 681 12.77 7.53 13.45
CA PRO A 681 13.17 8.75 12.76
C PRO A 681 12.68 8.76 11.30
N ALA A 682 12.27 9.94 10.83
CA ALA A 682 11.85 10.17 9.47
C ALA A 682 12.82 11.09 8.73
N GLY A 683 12.95 10.89 7.41
CA GLY A 683 13.78 11.69 6.52
C GLY A 683 13.30 11.59 5.08
N GLY A 684 14.16 11.94 4.12
CA GLY A 684 13.80 11.95 2.70
C GLY A 684 14.97 11.63 1.79
N MET A 685 15.71 10.54 2.07
CA MET A 685 16.89 10.16 1.29
C MET A 685 16.54 9.21 0.15
N ILE A 686 17.25 9.36 -0.96
CA ILE A 686 17.32 8.37 -2.04
C ILE A 686 18.75 7.83 -2.05
N VAL A 687 18.89 6.51 -2.09
CA VAL A 687 20.19 5.84 -2.09
C VAL A 687 20.26 4.89 -3.30
N ALA A 688 21.26 5.05 -4.13
CA ALA A 688 21.54 4.17 -5.25
C ALA A 688 22.83 3.38 -5.04
N PHE A 689 22.76 2.09 -5.33
CA PHE A 689 23.87 1.15 -5.25
C PHE A 689 24.24 0.65 -6.64
N ALA A 690 25.53 0.45 -6.88
CA ALA A 690 26.06 -0.15 -8.11
C ALA A 690 27.37 -0.88 -7.83
N LEU A 691 27.84 -1.68 -8.79
CA LEU A 691 29.21 -2.21 -8.73
C LEU A 691 30.21 -1.07 -8.85
N PRO A 692 31.42 -1.18 -8.25
CA PRO A 692 32.50 -0.22 -8.47
C PRO A 692 32.72 0.05 -9.97
N SER A 693 33.08 1.28 -10.30
CA SER A 693 33.49 1.58 -11.67
C SER A 693 34.73 0.77 -12.03
N PRO A 694 34.84 0.28 -13.27
CA PRO A 694 36.02 -0.48 -13.73
C PRO A 694 37.35 0.24 -13.52
#